data_c6ce0779aacffa926221151fbca7bbc6
#
_entry.id   c6ce0779aacffa926221151fbca7bbc6
#
_cell.length_a   1.000
_cell.length_b   1.000
_cell.length_c   1.000
_cell.angle_alpha   90.00
_cell.angle_beta   90.00
_cell.angle_gamma   90.00
#
_symmetry.space_group_name_H-M   'P 1'
#
loop_
_entity.id
_entity.type
_entity.pdbx_description
1 polymer ?
#
loop_
_entity_poly.entity_id
_entity_poly.type
_entity_poly.pdbx_seq_one_letter_code
_entity_poly.pdbx_strand_id
1 'polypeptide(L)'
;MKTLLLVDGSSYLYRAFYAMPNLRSPDNEPTSAIYGVANMLQQLTDTIAFDFSACIFDAAGKTFRTDLYAPYKANRPNMPDELIVQVKPVHQLVSALGWFVTAIEGVEADDVIGTLAKQAQSRGWRIIIATGDKDFAQLVNPQISLINTMNGEILDESGVQKKFGVPPANIIDYLALIGDKSDNVPGIETCGPKTAIKWLNTYGNLANIIACAEDIEGVVGIKLRERCSQLPLFRQLITIKCDVDLTAVLPNGLDDLSRRLPHYDILQSLCQRYSLHALLTKITSSSAKNTIQLAKEDNKNNKDYQAIVTQEALLELLSNLMHEPIVSLDTETTSLDPLSAQLVGISFSWAVNEAYYLPLMHQKISTVTQLDKESALNQLRPWLESIKHKKVGQNLKYDKHVLANENINLAGIVDDTLLASYVLESHLSHNLDDLAKRHLNYTTTSYEAICGKGAKQIPFANVPIDVATHYAAEDADIALQLNQLFQTKLSDAQNIIYRDIELPISNILFAMERHGVLVNTKLLAQQSYELSKQMLILESKIYQLANQPFNINSPKQLQAILFERLGMPTASIKKTPTGHYSTNEITLEKLAMDYPIAQSILVYRTLAKIKSTYTDKLPLLVNQNTGRIHTNYAQAVVITGRLASNDPNLQNIPIKTTAGRRVREAFIAAPNCLIVSVDYSQIELRVMAHLSQDSNLCEAFANGQDIHQATAAEVFGVNIAQVTDQQRNYAKSINFGLIYGMGVYSLAKQLAISQTEAKQFIDRYFMRYPQVARYMERTRQEASIQGYVDTIFGRRIYQSNLQSIDFNSRTRAERAAINAPIQGTAADLIKLAMIATDQWLNEKRMGSRLIMQVHDELVLEVPQEEILSVQEALPALFANVAKFDVPLVAKVGVGNNWEAAH
;
A
#
# COMPACT_ATOMS: atom_id res chain seq x y z
N MET A 1 30.09 0.85 26.22
CA MET A 1 29.58 -0.24 27.10
C MET A 1 29.07 -1.33 26.16
N LYS A 2 29.60 -2.59 26.28
CA LYS A 2 29.15 -3.69 25.40
C LYS A 2 27.69 -4.06 25.69
N THR A 3 26.96 -4.42 24.65
CA THR A 3 25.53 -4.77 24.74
C THR A 3 25.30 -6.22 24.32
N LEU A 4 24.67 -7.01 25.19
CA LEU A 4 24.24 -8.38 24.92
C LEU A 4 22.72 -8.40 24.69
N LEU A 5 22.29 -8.94 23.57
CA LEU A 5 20.88 -9.16 23.24
C LEU A 5 20.55 -10.66 23.35
N LEU A 6 19.68 -11.01 24.28
CA LEU A 6 19.20 -12.38 24.52
C LEU A 6 17.77 -12.49 24.03
N VAL A 7 17.46 -13.54 23.29
CA VAL A 7 16.13 -13.80 22.77
C VAL A 7 15.61 -15.13 23.32
N ASP A 8 14.41 -15.08 23.88
CA ASP A 8 13.61 -16.26 24.22
C ASP A 8 13.05 -16.86 22.93
N GLY A 9 13.81 -17.80 22.37
CA GLY A 9 13.50 -18.44 21.08
C GLY A 9 12.24 -19.30 21.13
N SER A 10 11.97 -19.96 22.24
CA SER A 10 10.75 -20.76 22.44
C SER A 10 9.52 -19.88 22.43
N SER A 11 9.51 -18.76 23.12
CA SER A 11 8.42 -17.80 23.12
C SER A 11 8.19 -17.25 21.71
N TYR A 12 9.26 -16.94 20.96
CA TYR A 12 9.19 -16.45 19.59
C TYR A 12 8.61 -17.51 18.63
N LEU A 13 9.05 -18.76 18.78
CA LEU A 13 8.60 -19.90 17.97
C LEU A 13 7.08 -20.12 18.07
N TYR A 14 6.57 -20.25 19.30
CA TYR A 14 5.15 -20.44 19.54
C TYR A 14 4.34 -19.24 19.10
N ARG A 15 4.81 -18.03 19.41
CA ARG A 15 4.15 -16.79 19.02
C ARG A 15 4.04 -16.66 17.50
N ALA A 16 5.13 -16.91 16.79
CA ALA A 16 5.14 -16.85 15.33
C ALA A 16 4.16 -17.86 14.72
N PHE A 17 4.11 -19.05 15.24
CA PHE A 17 3.19 -20.10 14.77
C PHE A 17 1.71 -19.71 14.93
N TYR A 18 1.30 -19.21 16.11
CA TYR A 18 -0.10 -18.88 16.36
C TYR A 18 -0.53 -17.50 15.81
N ALA A 19 0.37 -16.56 15.62
CA ALA A 19 0.06 -15.24 15.10
C ALA A 19 0.02 -15.17 13.57
N MET A 20 0.69 -16.09 12.88
CA MET A 20 0.78 -16.12 11.43
C MET A 20 -0.33 -16.98 10.80
N PRO A 21 -0.84 -16.61 9.61
CA PRO A 21 -1.70 -17.51 8.85
C PRO A 21 -0.92 -18.80 8.53
N ASN A 22 -1.64 -19.88 8.23
CA ASN A 22 -1.04 -21.16 7.85
C ASN A 22 -0.29 -21.03 6.51
N LEU A 23 0.97 -20.57 6.56
CA LEU A 23 1.86 -20.41 5.41
C LEU A 23 2.55 -21.74 5.10
N ARG A 24 2.71 -22.03 3.80
CA ARG A 24 3.38 -23.25 3.33
C ARG A 24 4.35 -22.93 2.20
N SER A 25 5.41 -23.73 2.08
CA SER A 25 6.33 -23.71 0.95
C SER A 25 5.66 -24.31 -0.31
N PRO A 26 6.26 -24.18 -1.50
CA PRO A 26 5.79 -24.87 -2.71
C PRO A 26 5.67 -26.39 -2.55
N ASP A 27 6.53 -26.98 -1.71
CA ASP A 27 6.51 -28.42 -1.38
C ASP A 27 5.51 -28.76 -0.25
N ASN A 28 4.61 -27.83 0.07
CA ASN A 28 3.58 -27.97 1.10
C ASN A 28 4.12 -28.11 2.55
N GLU A 29 5.37 -27.77 2.82
CA GLU A 29 5.93 -27.74 4.17
C GLU A 29 5.39 -26.50 4.94
N PRO A 30 5.01 -26.60 6.23
CA PRO A 30 4.57 -25.43 7.00
C PRO A 30 5.72 -24.47 7.26
N THR A 31 5.50 -23.16 7.06
CA THR A 31 6.55 -22.12 7.12
C THR A 31 6.20 -20.94 8.02
N SER A 32 5.02 -20.94 8.65
CA SER A 32 4.54 -19.81 9.46
C SER A 32 5.48 -19.42 10.61
N ALA A 33 5.98 -20.41 11.36
CA ALA A 33 6.92 -20.16 12.45
C ALA A 33 8.28 -19.70 11.93
N ILE A 34 8.79 -20.31 10.84
CA ILE A 34 10.07 -19.94 10.20
C ILE A 34 10.01 -18.48 9.75
N TYR A 35 8.95 -18.09 9.02
CA TYR A 35 8.74 -16.72 8.53
C TYR A 35 8.61 -15.72 9.70
N GLY A 36 7.78 -16.04 10.70
CA GLY A 36 7.53 -15.16 11.84
C GLY A 36 8.75 -14.91 12.68
N VAL A 37 9.52 -15.97 13.05
CA VAL A 37 10.77 -15.83 13.82
C VAL A 37 11.80 -15.01 13.05
N ALA A 38 11.96 -15.28 11.75
CA ALA A 38 12.88 -14.52 10.91
C ALA A 38 12.59 -13.01 10.93
N ASN A 39 11.31 -12.63 10.74
CA ASN A 39 10.90 -11.22 10.77
C ASN A 39 11.10 -10.57 12.15
N MET A 40 10.78 -11.27 13.23
CA MET A 40 10.94 -10.74 14.58
C MET A 40 12.43 -10.52 14.94
N LEU A 41 13.32 -11.43 14.55
CA LEU A 41 14.77 -11.26 14.74
C LEU A 41 15.33 -10.14 13.87
N GLN A 42 14.85 -10.02 12.62
CA GLN A 42 15.26 -8.94 11.74
C GLN A 42 14.85 -7.58 12.32
N GLN A 43 13.63 -7.45 12.83
CA GLN A 43 13.16 -6.22 13.49
C GLN A 43 14.04 -5.85 14.70
N LEU A 44 14.45 -6.84 15.52
CA LEU A 44 15.38 -6.61 16.63
C LEU A 44 16.73 -6.10 16.13
N THR A 45 17.26 -6.72 15.08
CA THR A 45 18.53 -6.33 14.47
C THR A 45 18.50 -4.92 13.88
N ASP A 46 17.36 -4.52 13.32
CA ASP A 46 17.17 -3.19 12.72
C ASP A 46 16.97 -2.08 13.78
N THR A 47 16.47 -2.44 15.00
CA THR A 47 16.10 -1.45 16.02
C THR A 47 17.09 -1.35 17.18
N ILE A 48 17.88 -2.38 17.45
CA ILE A 48 18.77 -2.45 18.61
C ILE A 48 20.22 -2.68 18.14
N ALA A 49 21.10 -1.77 18.53
CA ALA A 49 22.54 -1.99 18.35
C ALA A 49 23.06 -2.91 19.47
N PHE A 50 23.73 -4.02 19.12
CA PHE A 50 24.30 -4.98 20.04
C PHE A 50 25.62 -5.56 19.52
N ASP A 51 26.50 -5.94 20.46
CA ASP A 51 27.81 -6.53 20.18
C ASP A 51 27.78 -8.06 20.26
N PHE A 52 26.90 -8.60 21.11
CA PHE A 52 26.74 -10.02 21.39
C PHE A 52 25.28 -10.41 21.30
N SER A 53 25.01 -11.65 20.84
CA SER A 53 23.62 -12.11 20.69
C SER A 53 23.47 -13.61 20.87
N ALA A 54 22.37 -14.03 21.50
CA ALA A 54 21.98 -15.43 21.61
C ALA A 54 20.45 -15.59 21.51
N CYS A 55 20.01 -16.65 20.84
CA CYS A 55 18.62 -17.08 20.78
C CYS A 55 18.54 -18.48 21.43
N ILE A 56 17.85 -18.57 22.55
CA ILE A 56 17.82 -19.75 23.42
C ILE A 56 16.48 -20.43 23.27
N PHE A 57 16.49 -21.74 23.08
CA PHE A 57 15.30 -22.58 22.96
C PHE A 57 15.22 -23.60 24.09
N ASP A 58 14.01 -24.05 24.41
CA ASP A 58 13.81 -25.17 25.30
C ASP A 58 14.24 -26.48 24.61
N ALA A 59 14.95 -27.31 25.34
CA ALA A 59 15.25 -28.67 24.91
C ALA A 59 14.04 -29.58 25.12
N ALA A 60 13.96 -30.66 24.35
CA ALA A 60 12.95 -31.69 24.57
C ALA A 60 13.29 -32.49 25.85
N GLY A 61 12.28 -32.79 26.66
CA GLY A 61 12.46 -33.62 27.84
C GLY A 61 11.98 -32.97 29.14
N LYS A 62 12.30 -33.64 30.28
CA LYS A 62 11.92 -33.15 31.61
C LYS A 62 12.97 -32.15 32.10
N THR A 63 12.53 -31.14 32.84
CA THR A 63 13.38 -30.20 33.53
C THR A 63 13.39 -30.50 35.02
N PHE A 64 14.35 -29.97 35.75
CA PHE A 64 14.44 -30.13 37.22
C PHE A 64 13.16 -29.67 37.93
N ARG A 65 12.40 -28.73 37.35
CA ARG A 65 11.12 -28.26 37.90
C ARG A 65 10.04 -29.35 37.84
N THR A 66 10.06 -30.18 36.81
CA THR A 66 9.17 -31.34 36.69
C THR A 66 9.46 -32.40 37.73
N ASP A 67 10.71 -32.55 38.12
CA ASP A 67 11.15 -33.48 39.18
C ASP A 67 10.77 -32.93 40.57
N LEU A 68 10.81 -31.62 40.78
CA LEU A 68 10.37 -30.95 42.02
C LEU A 68 8.86 -30.97 42.21
N TYR A 69 8.10 -30.84 41.14
CA TYR A 69 6.63 -30.71 41.15
C TYR A 69 6.03 -31.35 39.90
N ALA A 70 5.61 -32.59 39.97
CA ALA A 70 5.08 -33.34 38.83
C ALA A 70 3.93 -32.65 38.04
N PRO A 71 3.04 -31.83 38.69
CA PRO A 71 2.03 -31.04 37.96
C PRO A 71 2.55 -29.84 37.19
N TYR A 72 3.84 -29.45 37.32
CA TYR A 72 4.43 -28.31 36.63
C TYR A 72 4.30 -28.46 35.11
N LYS A 73 3.69 -27.47 34.46
CA LYS A 73 3.41 -27.45 33.00
C LYS A 73 2.59 -28.63 32.45
N ALA A 74 2.03 -29.51 33.33
CA ALA A 74 1.26 -30.69 32.92
C ALA A 74 -0.05 -30.37 32.16
N ASN A 75 -0.54 -29.15 32.30
CA ASN A 75 -1.72 -28.63 31.58
C ASN A 75 -1.41 -28.08 30.18
N ARG A 76 -0.13 -28.00 29.77
CA ARG A 76 0.24 -27.53 28.43
C ARG A 76 -0.06 -28.62 27.39
N PRO A 77 -0.71 -28.28 26.27
CA PRO A 77 -0.91 -29.22 25.17
C PRO A 77 0.44 -29.59 24.55
N ASN A 78 0.52 -30.77 23.96
CA ASN A 78 1.69 -31.17 23.17
C ASN A 78 1.92 -30.17 22.03
N MET A 79 3.19 -30.02 21.62
CA MET A 79 3.55 -29.19 20.49
C MET A 79 2.82 -29.70 19.23
N PRO A 80 2.13 -28.84 18.45
CA PRO A 80 1.49 -29.24 17.20
C PRO A 80 2.48 -29.87 16.22
N ASP A 81 2.07 -30.91 15.50
CA ASP A 81 2.93 -31.60 14.53
C ASP A 81 3.46 -30.64 13.45
N GLU A 82 2.65 -29.71 13.00
CA GLU A 82 3.06 -28.67 12.04
C GLU A 82 4.11 -27.69 12.61
N LEU A 83 4.21 -27.54 13.92
CA LEU A 83 5.25 -26.76 14.57
C LEU A 83 6.54 -27.56 14.77
N ILE A 84 6.40 -28.85 15.13
CA ILE A 84 7.54 -29.77 15.37
C ILE A 84 8.46 -29.79 14.15
N VAL A 85 7.91 -29.90 12.95
CA VAL A 85 8.70 -29.94 11.69
C VAL A 85 9.41 -28.61 11.38
N GLN A 86 8.98 -27.50 11.97
CA GLN A 86 9.58 -26.18 11.77
C GLN A 86 10.71 -25.87 12.78
N VAL A 87 10.83 -26.59 13.89
CA VAL A 87 11.82 -26.31 14.96
C VAL A 87 13.25 -26.33 14.40
N LYS A 88 13.64 -27.45 13.76
CA LYS A 88 14.99 -27.59 13.19
C LYS A 88 15.29 -26.55 12.09
N PRO A 89 14.41 -26.29 11.13
CA PRO A 89 14.57 -25.17 10.19
C PRO A 89 14.73 -23.81 10.84
N VAL A 90 13.96 -23.51 11.90
CA VAL A 90 14.10 -22.25 12.65
C VAL A 90 15.49 -22.14 13.28
N HIS A 91 15.99 -23.18 13.96
CA HIS A 91 17.33 -23.17 14.54
C HIS A 91 18.40 -22.95 13.45
N GLN A 92 18.29 -23.61 12.30
CA GLN A 92 19.20 -23.44 11.18
C GLN A 92 19.17 -22.01 10.63
N LEU A 93 17.99 -21.45 10.46
CA LEU A 93 17.78 -20.07 9.97
C LEU A 93 18.39 -19.05 10.94
N VAL A 94 18.09 -19.17 12.24
CA VAL A 94 18.60 -18.27 13.29
C VAL A 94 20.12 -18.33 13.37
N SER A 95 20.68 -19.54 13.34
CA SER A 95 22.14 -19.73 13.29
C SER A 95 22.74 -19.13 12.02
N ALA A 96 22.11 -19.32 10.86
CA ALA A 96 22.59 -18.76 9.61
C ALA A 96 22.47 -17.22 9.55
N LEU A 97 21.57 -16.61 10.34
CA LEU A 97 21.50 -15.15 10.55
C LEU A 97 22.63 -14.59 11.43
N GLY A 98 23.56 -15.47 11.91
CA GLY A 98 24.71 -15.08 12.73
C GLY A 98 24.45 -15.04 14.24
N TRP A 99 23.30 -15.54 14.70
CA TRP A 99 22.99 -15.65 16.12
C TRP A 99 23.60 -16.92 16.74
N PHE A 100 24.03 -16.83 17.97
CA PHE A 100 24.30 -18.02 18.74
C PHE A 100 22.98 -18.71 19.11
N VAL A 101 22.89 -20.03 18.85
CA VAL A 101 21.65 -20.81 19.07
C VAL A 101 22.01 -22.00 19.97
N THR A 102 21.25 -22.19 21.03
CA THR A 102 21.37 -23.36 21.89
C THR A 102 20.05 -23.75 22.55
N ALA A 103 20.00 -25.04 22.96
CA ALA A 103 18.96 -25.61 23.80
C ALA A 103 19.68 -26.64 24.73
N ILE A 104 19.46 -26.56 26.03
CA ILE A 104 20.18 -27.35 27.03
C ILE A 104 19.21 -28.29 27.75
N GLU A 105 19.49 -29.58 27.75
CA GLU A 105 18.65 -30.58 28.41
C GLU A 105 18.62 -30.42 29.93
N GLY A 106 17.49 -30.68 30.56
CA GLY A 106 17.30 -30.65 32.00
C GLY A 106 17.02 -29.28 32.61
N VAL A 107 17.15 -28.21 31.83
CA VAL A 107 16.87 -26.84 32.23
C VAL A 107 15.96 -26.17 31.19
N GLU A 108 15.32 -25.05 31.54
CA GLU A 108 14.48 -24.25 30.63
C GLU A 108 15.33 -23.15 29.96
N ALA A 109 14.87 -22.65 28.82
CA ALA A 109 15.49 -21.52 28.11
C ALA A 109 15.69 -20.31 29.06
N ASP A 110 14.72 -20.09 29.95
CA ASP A 110 14.73 -19.01 30.94
C ASP A 110 15.93 -19.07 31.85
N ASP A 111 16.31 -20.28 32.30
CA ASP A 111 17.47 -20.51 33.18
C ASP A 111 18.80 -20.24 32.47
N VAL A 112 18.90 -20.59 31.20
CA VAL A 112 20.05 -20.29 30.35
C VAL A 112 20.18 -18.80 30.12
N ILE A 113 19.08 -18.13 29.77
CA ILE A 113 19.02 -16.67 29.58
C ILE A 113 19.37 -15.94 30.87
N GLY A 114 18.82 -16.37 32.02
CA GLY A 114 19.14 -15.81 33.35
C GLY A 114 20.59 -15.92 33.70
N THR A 115 21.21 -17.10 33.42
CA THR A 115 22.64 -17.36 33.67
C THR A 115 23.52 -16.45 32.79
N LEU A 116 23.23 -16.37 31.48
CA LEU A 116 23.97 -15.49 30.56
C LEU A 116 23.82 -14.00 30.94
N ALA A 117 22.63 -13.59 31.34
CA ALA A 117 22.41 -12.23 31.80
C ALA A 117 23.20 -11.87 33.04
N LYS A 118 23.30 -12.80 34.03
CA LYS A 118 24.09 -12.60 35.24
C LYS A 118 25.60 -12.60 34.95
N GLN A 119 26.09 -13.49 34.10
CA GLN A 119 27.47 -13.50 33.69
C GLN A 119 27.88 -12.22 32.95
N ALA A 120 27.01 -11.72 32.05
CA ALA A 120 27.24 -10.48 31.33
C ALA A 120 27.15 -9.24 32.25
N GLN A 121 26.25 -9.27 33.24
CA GLN A 121 26.16 -8.24 34.28
C GLN A 121 27.46 -8.15 35.08
N SER A 122 28.04 -9.26 35.45
CA SER A 122 29.35 -9.30 36.21
C SER A 122 30.50 -8.70 35.40
N ARG A 123 30.43 -8.70 34.07
CA ARG A 123 31.36 -8.02 33.15
C ARG A 123 31.05 -6.54 32.91
N GLY A 124 29.98 -5.99 33.54
CA GLY A 124 29.58 -4.58 33.38
C GLY A 124 28.92 -4.29 32.05
N TRP A 125 28.34 -5.30 31.37
CA TRP A 125 27.64 -5.11 30.09
C TRP A 125 26.20 -4.62 30.29
N ARG A 126 25.62 -4.03 29.24
CA ARG A 126 24.19 -3.79 29.12
C ARG A 126 23.52 -5.04 28.55
N ILE A 127 22.43 -5.48 29.15
CA ILE A 127 21.71 -6.67 28.74
C ILE A 127 20.28 -6.29 28.36
N ILE A 128 19.82 -6.76 27.19
CA ILE A 128 18.45 -6.62 26.72
C ILE A 128 17.91 -8.03 26.49
N ILE A 129 16.82 -8.38 27.17
CA ILE A 129 16.14 -9.67 27.00
C ILE A 129 14.87 -9.44 26.19
N ALA A 130 14.80 -10.03 25.01
CA ALA A 130 13.65 -9.96 24.12
C ALA A 130 12.71 -11.15 24.39
N THR A 131 11.65 -10.90 25.15
CA THR A 131 10.67 -11.90 25.56
C THR A 131 9.30 -11.28 25.80
N GLY A 132 8.27 -12.11 25.73
CA GLY A 132 6.91 -11.74 26.19
C GLY A 132 6.57 -12.29 27.58
N ASP A 133 7.48 -13.08 28.16
CA ASP A 133 7.24 -13.74 29.43
C ASP A 133 7.45 -12.73 30.60
N LYS A 134 6.48 -12.72 31.51
CA LYS A 134 6.45 -11.85 32.68
C LYS A 134 7.46 -12.27 33.75
N ASP A 135 7.88 -13.55 33.74
CA ASP A 135 8.73 -14.12 34.76
C ASP A 135 10.15 -13.53 34.70
N PHE A 136 10.59 -13.10 33.51
CA PHE A 136 11.85 -12.37 33.36
C PHE A 136 11.89 -11.00 34.06
N ALA A 137 10.77 -10.46 34.50
CA ALA A 137 10.73 -9.20 35.25
C ALA A 137 11.53 -9.27 36.57
N GLN A 138 11.75 -10.48 37.11
CA GLN A 138 12.60 -10.72 38.27
C GLN A 138 14.08 -10.41 38.04
N LEU A 139 14.57 -10.42 36.79
CA LEU A 139 15.96 -10.17 36.43
C LEU A 139 16.27 -8.68 36.18
N VAL A 140 15.24 -7.85 36.03
CA VAL A 140 15.38 -6.44 35.68
C VAL A 140 16.13 -5.67 36.75
N ASN A 141 17.09 -4.87 36.33
CA ASN A 141 17.92 -3.98 37.16
C ASN A 141 18.54 -2.89 36.26
N PRO A 142 19.37 -1.96 36.76
CA PRO A 142 19.93 -0.89 35.94
C PRO A 142 20.71 -1.32 34.69
N GLN A 143 21.20 -2.57 34.64
CA GLN A 143 21.94 -3.12 33.51
C GLN A 143 21.10 -4.09 32.65
N ILE A 144 20.00 -4.65 33.19
CA ILE A 144 19.14 -5.62 32.52
C ILE A 144 17.76 -5.01 32.29
N SER A 145 17.32 -4.94 31.03
CA SER A 145 15.99 -4.51 30.62
C SER A 145 15.32 -5.56 29.75
N LEU A 146 13.97 -5.58 29.73
CA LEU A 146 13.19 -6.44 28.84
C LEU A 146 12.64 -5.62 27.68
N ILE A 147 12.49 -6.25 26.52
CA ILE A 147 11.77 -5.68 25.38
C ILE A 147 10.73 -6.66 24.86
N ASN A 148 9.50 -6.15 24.69
CA ASN A 148 8.45 -6.89 24.00
C ASN A 148 8.32 -6.35 22.57
N THR A 149 8.74 -7.14 21.58
CA THR A 149 8.76 -6.75 20.18
C THR A 149 7.37 -6.59 19.54
N MET A 150 6.30 -7.03 20.20
CA MET A 150 4.93 -6.88 19.66
C MET A 150 4.38 -5.45 19.80
N ASN A 151 4.68 -4.80 20.92
CA ASN A 151 4.17 -3.46 21.25
C ASN A 151 5.28 -2.43 21.45
N GLY A 152 6.56 -2.83 21.30
CA GLY A 152 7.71 -1.97 21.53
C GLY A 152 7.93 -1.58 23.01
N GLU A 153 7.23 -2.23 23.96
CA GLU A 153 7.32 -1.92 25.39
C GLU A 153 8.69 -2.33 25.93
N ILE A 154 9.40 -1.36 26.52
CA ILE A 154 10.64 -1.60 27.25
C ILE A 154 10.33 -1.56 28.74
N LEU A 155 10.72 -2.61 29.47
CA LEU A 155 10.56 -2.71 30.89
C LEU A 155 11.94 -2.57 31.56
N ASP A 156 12.19 -1.43 32.15
CA ASP A 156 13.21 -1.17 33.15
C ASP A 156 12.59 -1.32 34.57
N GLU A 157 13.33 -0.97 35.63
CA GLU A 157 12.84 -1.06 36.99
C GLU A 157 11.53 -0.25 37.19
N SER A 158 11.46 0.94 36.59
CA SER A 158 10.26 1.79 36.67
C SER A 158 9.08 1.20 35.91
N GLY A 159 9.34 0.60 34.75
CA GLY A 159 8.37 -0.11 33.94
C GLY A 159 7.80 -1.34 34.64
N VAL A 160 8.64 -2.13 35.33
CA VAL A 160 8.20 -3.26 36.16
C VAL A 160 7.33 -2.78 37.31
N GLN A 161 7.75 -1.76 38.05
CA GLN A 161 6.96 -1.17 39.14
C GLN A 161 5.62 -0.67 38.64
N LYS A 162 5.56 0.01 37.52
CA LYS A 162 4.31 0.49 36.92
C LYS A 162 3.38 -0.62 36.48
N LYS A 163 3.92 -1.69 35.90
CA LYS A 163 3.15 -2.80 35.32
C LYS A 163 2.64 -3.78 36.36
N PHE A 164 3.48 -4.16 37.33
CA PHE A 164 3.18 -5.18 38.32
C PHE A 164 2.81 -4.61 39.70
N GLY A 165 3.08 -3.35 39.96
CA GLY A 165 2.83 -2.68 41.26
C GLY A 165 3.85 -3.03 42.33
N VAL A 166 4.91 -3.80 41.99
CA VAL A 166 6.01 -4.21 42.87
C VAL A 166 7.33 -4.02 42.17
N PRO A 167 8.44 -3.77 42.88
CA PRO A 167 9.78 -3.70 42.26
C PRO A 167 10.26 -5.07 41.77
N PRO A 168 11.26 -5.13 40.88
CA PRO A 168 11.81 -6.39 40.35
C PRO A 168 12.17 -7.41 41.42
N ALA A 169 12.75 -6.97 42.55
CA ALA A 169 13.13 -7.83 43.67
C ALA A 169 11.97 -8.61 44.28
N ASN A 170 10.73 -8.13 44.15
CA ASN A 170 9.52 -8.74 44.73
C ASN A 170 8.71 -9.52 43.69
N ILE A 171 9.13 -9.60 42.42
CA ILE A 171 8.39 -10.28 41.37
C ILE A 171 8.22 -11.77 41.66
N ILE A 172 9.27 -12.46 42.14
CA ILE A 172 9.19 -13.87 42.50
C ILE A 172 8.13 -14.10 43.61
N ASP A 173 8.19 -13.30 44.64
CA ASP A 173 7.26 -13.38 45.77
C ASP A 173 5.81 -13.02 45.36
N TYR A 174 5.67 -12.02 44.49
CA TYR A 174 4.40 -11.64 43.89
C TYR A 174 3.77 -12.80 43.07
N LEU A 175 4.56 -13.44 42.21
CA LEU A 175 4.10 -14.55 41.39
C LEU A 175 3.82 -15.80 42.25
N ALA A 176 4.62 -16.05 43.30
CA ALA A 176 4.37 -17.17 44.22
C ALA A 176 3.03 -17.01 44.97
N LEU A 177 2.64 -15.77 45.27
CA LEU A 177 1.35 -15.48 45.93
C LEU A 177 0.16 -15.64 44.98
N ILE A 178 0.23 -15.08 43.78
CA ILE A 178 -0.89 -15.12 42.81
C ILE A 178 -0.98 -16.41 42.03
N GLY A 179 0.13 -17.18 41.96
CA GLY A 179 0.28 -18.36 41.14
C GLY A 179 0.52 -18.04 39.65
N ASP A 180 0.83 -19.06 38.89
CA ASP A 180 0.91 -19.02 37.43
C ASP A 180 0.08 -20.12 36.79
N LYS A 181 -1.00 -19.74 36.13
CA LYS A 181 -1.88 -20.69 35.42
C LYS A 181 -1.19 -21.32 34.18
N SER A 182 -0.29 -20.60 33.52
CA SER A 182 0.42 -21.10 32.35
C SER A 182 1.40 -22.22 32.70
N ASP A 183 2.02 -22.15 33.87
CA ASP A 183 2.98 -23.12 34.39
C ASP A 183 2.39 -24.07 35.42
N ASN A 184 1.08 -23.96 35.66
CA ASN A 184 0.34 -24.77 36.62
C ASN A 184 0.87 -24.64 38.05
N VAL A 185 1.30 -23.41 38.42
CA VAL A 185 1.68 -23.08 39.80
C VAL A 185 0.45 -22.49 40.50
N PRO A 186 -0.09 -23.15 41.55
CA PRO A 186 -1.39 -22.81 42.08
C PRO A 186 -1.50 -21.43 42.76
N GLY A 187 -0.44 -20.97 43.42
CA GLY A 187 -0.48 -19.79 44.28
C GLY A 187 -1.44 -19.96 45.49
N ILE A 188 -1.95 -18.84 45.99
CA ILE A 188 -2.95 -18.82 47.05
C ILE A 188 -4.32 -18.58 46.47
N GLU A 189 -5.28 -19.46 46.74
CA GLU A 189 -6.65 -19.30 46.26
C GLU A 189 -7.23 -17.94 46.66
N THR A 190 -7.89 -17.27 45.73
CA THR A 190 -8.50 -15.93 45.91
C THR A 190 -7.50 -14.78 46.12
N CYS A 191 -6.18 -15.05 46.13
CA CYS A 191 -5.17 -14.01 46.18
C CYS A 191 -4.94 -13.42 44.80
N GLY A 192 -5.57 -12.30 44.52
CA GLY A 192 -5.34 -11.59 43.24
C GLY A 192 -4.20 -10.56 43.33
N PRO A 193 -3.86 -9.93 42.17
CA PRO A 193 -2.79 -8.94 42.12
C PRO A 193 -2.84 -7.84 43.19
N LYS A 194 -4.02 -7.28 43.44
CA LYS A 194 -4.21 -6.23 44.45
C LYS A 194 -3.87 -6.69 45.85
N THR A 195 -4.22 -7.92 46.22
CA THR A 195 -3.95 -8.51 47.55
C THR A 195 -2.44 -8.79 47.69
N ALA A 196 -1.83 -9.39 46.69
CA ALA A 196 -0.39 -9.70 46.68
C ALA A 196 0.44 -8.39 46.81
N ILE A 197 0.09 -7.37 46.04
CA ILE A 197 0.75 -6.03 46.13
C ILE A 197 0.60 -5.43 47.52
N LYS A 198 -0.62 -5.47 48.08
CA LYS A 198 -0.88 -4.95 49.44
C LYS A 198 -0.01 -5.66 50.46
N TRP A 199 0.06 -6.97 50.42
CA TRP A 199 0.85 -7.75 51.39
C TRP A 199 2.35 -7.52 51.21
N LEU A 200 2.88 -7.48 49.99
CA LEU A 200 4.29 -7.20 49.76
C LEU A 200 4.68 -5.78 50.18
N ASN A 201 3.81 -4.80 49.99
CA ASN A 201 4.03 -3.44 50.48
C ASN A 201 3.95 -3.32 52.01
N THR A 202 3.16 -4.19 52.66
CA THR A 202 3.01 -4.16 54.11
C THR A 202 4.09 -4.95 54.83
N TYR A 203 4.39 -6.15 54.34
CA TYR A 203 5.31 -7.08 55.02
C TYR A 203 6.71 -7.20 54.34
N GLY A 204 6.87 -6.61 53.15
CA GLY A 204 8.14 -6.53 52.43
C GLY A 204 8.44 -7.72 51.51
N ASN A 205 8.35 -8.94 52.03
CA ASN A 205 8.67 -10.17 51.28
C ASN A 205 7.81 -11.37 51.71
N LEU A 206 7.88 -12.46 50.95
CA LEU A 206 7.11 -13.69 51.18
C LEU A 206 7.39 -14.34 52.53
N ALA A 207 8.68 -14.33 53.00
CA ALA A 207 9.04 -14.91 54.29
C ALA A 207 8.36 -14.21 55.43
N ASN A 208 8.27 -12.86 55.41
CA ASN A 208 7.55 -12.09 56.40
C ASN A 208 6.04 -12.32 56.33
N ILE A 209 5.49 -12.44 55.11
CA ILE A 209 4.05 -12.75 54.94
C ILE A 209 3.73 -14.09 55.56
N ILE A 210 4.57 -15.10 55.36
CA ILE A 210 4.44 -16.45 55.99
C ILE A 210 4.55 -16.34 57.51
N ALA A 211 5.51 -15.57 58.04
CA ALA A 211 5.72 -15.40 59.48
C ALA A 211 4.52 -14.69 60.16
N CYS A 212 3.87 -13.76 59.45
CA CYS A 212 2.70 -13.02 59.97
C CYS A 212 1.37 -13.59 59.47
N ALA A 213 1.35 -14.84 58.98
CA ALA A 213 0.15 -15.42 58.40
C ALA A 213 -1.03 -15.53 59.35
N GLU A 214 -0.78 -15.64 60.67
CA GLU A 214 -1.80 -15.67 61.70
C GLU A 214 -2.47 -14.28 61.92
N ASP A 215 -1.74 -13.20 61.62
CA ASP A 215 -2.24 -11.85 61.80
C ASP A 215 -3.04 -11.36 60.59
N ILE A 216 -3.04 -12.14 59.49
CA ILE A 216 -3.77 -11.78 58.28
C ILE A 216 -5.18 -12.31 58.33
N GLU A 217 -6.13 -11.40 58.56
CA GLU A 217 -7.54 -11.72 58.69
C GLU A 217 -8.25 -11.95 57.34
N GLY A 218 -9.44 -12.55 57.41
CA GLY A 218 -10.34 -12.73 56.27
C GLY A 218 -10.13 -14.05 55.53
N VAL A 219 -10.94 -14.28 54.51
CA VAL A 219 -10.95 -15.55 53.72
C VAL A 219 -9.60 -15.84 53.07
N VAL A 220 -8.93 -14.77 52.54
CA VAL A 220 -7.63 -14.94 51.89
C VAL A 220 -6.51 -15.25 52.90
N GLY A 221 -6.60 -14.75 54.14
CA GLY A 221 -5.70 -15.11 55.26
C GLY A 221 -5.84 -16.58 55.66
N ILE A 222 -7.06 -17.12 55.70
CA ILE A 222 -7.29 -18.55 55.92
C ILE A 222 -6.63 -19.37 54.82
N LYS A 223 -6.80 -18.99 53.55
CA LYS A 223 -6.21 -19.66 52.40
C LYS A 223 -4.68 -19.55 52.37
N LEU A 224 -4.12 -18.44 52.86
CA LEU A 224 -2.68 -18.28 53.03
C LEU A 224 -2.16 -19.33 54.04
N ARG A 225 -2.76 -19.46 55.24
CA ARG A 225 -2.35 -20.45 56.27
C ARG A 225 -2.41 -21.90 55.72
N GLU A 226 -3.45 -22.27 54.98
CA GLU A 226 -3.56 -23.56 54.34
C GLU A 226 -2.42 -23.88 53.36
N ARG A 227 -1.82 -22.83 52.75
CA ARG A 227 -0.80 -22.96 51.72
C ARG A 227 0.65 -22.58 52.14
N CYS A 228 0.81 -22.05 53.37
CA CYS A 228 2.13 -21.58 53.85
C CYS A 228 3.29 -22.59 53.63
N SER A 229 3.06 -23.89 53.86
CA SER A 229 4.06 -24.94 53.69
C SER A 229 4.44 -25.16 52.22
N GLN A 230 3.63 -24.78 51.26
CA GLN A 230 3.87 -24.98 49.81
C GLN A 230 4.48 -23.73 49.16
N LEU A 231 4.35 -22.55 49.74
CA LEU A 231 4.86 -21.31 49.15
C LEU A 231 6.36 -21.30 48.88
N PRO A 232 7.22 -21.87 49.72
CA PRO A 232 8.67 -22.01 49.39
C PRO A 232 8.90 -22.83 48.10
N LEU A 233 8.13 -23.91 47.90
CA LEU A 233 8.17 -24.69 46.65
C LEU A 233 7.70 -23.85 45.43
N PHE A 234 6.57 -23.13 45.56
CA PHE A 234 6.10 -22.25 44.46
C PHE A 234 7.12 -21.17 44.11
N ARG A 235 7.72 -20.56 45.13
CA ARG A 235 8.83 -19.61 44.95
C ARG A 235 9.99 -20.23 44.19
N GLN A 236 10.39 -21.48 44.52
CA GLN A 236 11.46 -22.20 43.85
C GLN A 236 11.14 -22.53 42.40
N LEU A 237 9.88 -22.89 42.07
CA LEU A 237 9.46 -23.18 40.70
C LEU A 237 9.46 -21.93 39.79
N ILE A 238 9.16 -20.75 40.34
CA ILE A 238 9.10 -19.47 39.62
C ILE A 238 10.51 -18.85 39.49
N THR A 239 11.42 -19.16 40.40
CA THR A 239 12.73 -18.56 40.37
C THR A 239 13.55 -19.06 39.16
N ILE A 240 14.02 -18.11 38.35
CA ILE A 240 14.90 -18.38 37.21
C ILE A 240 16.28 -18.72 37.78
N LYS A 241 16.82 -19.91 37.42
CA LYS A 241 18.13 -20.36 37.79
C LYS A 241 19.17 -19.57 36.99
N CYS A 242 20.18 -18.99 37.71
CA CYS A 242 21.18 -18.13 37.07
C CYS A 242 22.61 -18.69 37.19
N ASP A 243 22.75 -19.96 37.45
CA ASP A 243 24.03 -20.67 37.72
C ASP A 243 24.13 -21.99 36.92
N VAL A 244 23.48 -22.06 35.76
CA VAL A 244 23.59 -23.22 34.87
C VAL A 244 24.99 -23.34 34.32
N ASP A 245 25.56 -24.57 34.34
CA ASP A 245 26.86 -24.82 33.71
C ASP A 245 26.73 -24.75 32.19
N LEU A 246 27.38 -23.77 31.59
CA LEU A 246 27.37 -23.49 30.15
C LEU A 246 28.69 -23.85 29.47
N THR A 247 29.66 -24.43 30.18
CA THR A 247 31.01 -24.70 29.67
C THR A 247 31.02 -25.61 28.45
N ALA A 248 30.12 -26.57 28.38
CA ALA A 248 29.97 -27.48 27.23
C ALA A 248 29.56 -26.80 25.94
N VAL A 249 28.72 -25.73 26.02
CA VAL A 249 28.17 -25.00 24.86
C VAL A 249 28.91 -23.69 24.61
N LEU A 250 29.58 -23.13 25.60
CA LEU A 250 30.33 -21.88 25.55
C LEU A 250 31.75 -22.10 26.15
N PRO A 251 32.62 -22.80 25.44
CA PRO A 251 33.96 -23.11 25.97
C PRO A 251 34.85 -21.88 26.23
N ASN A 252 34.62 -20.77 25.47
CA ASN A 252 35.29 -19.49 25.69
C ASN A 252 34.38 -18.48 26.47
N GLY A 253 33.30 -18.96 27.08
CA GLY A 253 32.32 -18.15 27.82
C GLY A 253 31.55 -17.18 26.91
N LEU A 254 31.29 -15.97 27.44
CA LEU A 254 30.47 -14.98 26.72
C LEU A 254 31.11 -14.50 25.41
N ASP A 255 32.36 -14.72 25.14
CA ASP A 255 33.01 -14.29 23.91
C ASP A 255 32.54 -15.13 22.70
N ASP A 256 32.02 -16.35 22.93
CA ASP A 256 31.38 -17.19 21.91
C ASP A 256 30.06 -16.60 21.38
N LEU A 257 29.48 -15.67 22.12
CA LEU A 257 28.22 -14.96 21.72
C LEU A 257 28.49 -13.76 20.82
N SER A 258 29.73 -13.48 20.43
CA SER A 258 30.07 -12.39 19.51
C SER A 258 29.22 -12.49 18.25
N ARG A 259 28.69 -11.35 17.82
CA ARG A 259 27.90 -11.27 16.59
C ARG A 259 28.71 -11.81 15.41
N ARG A 260 28.15 -12.80 14.72
CA ARG A 260 28.75 -13.41 13.54
C ARG A 260 28.16 -12.81 12.27
N LEU A 261 28.93 -12.83 11.19
CA LEU A 261 28.37 -12.50 9.87
C LEU A 261 27.36 -13.58 9.46
N PRO A 262 26.26 -13.21 8.77
CA PRO A 262 25.31 -14.16 8.25
C PRO A 262 25.95 -15.13 7.24
N HIS A 263 25.55 -16.39 7.27
CA HIS A 263 25.94 -17.41 6.29
C HIS A 263 25.01 -17.35 5.08
N TYR A 264 25.37 -16.54 4.11
CA TYR A 264 24.50 -16.18 2.97
C TYR A 264 24.08 -17.38 2.11
N ASP A 265 24.96 -18.33 1.84
CA ASP A 265 24.64 -19.52 1.03
C ASP A 265 23.57 -20.38 1.71
N ILE A 266 23.69 -20.58 3.03
CA ILE A 266 22.71 -21.32 3.83
C ILE A 266 21.38 -20.56 3.88
N LEU A 267 21.43 -19.24 4.09
CA LEU A 267 20.23 -18.39 4.09
C LEU A 267 19.52 -18.40 2.75
N GLN A 268 20.24 -18.31 1.65
CA GLN A 268 19.68 -18.38 0.32
C GLN A 268 18.95 -19.69 0.07
N SER A 269 19.59 -20.82 0.43
CA SER A 269 18.99 -22.16 0.32
C SER A 269 17.72 -22.30 1.16
N LEU A 270 17.77 -21.86 2.43
CA LEU A 270 16.60 -21.92 3.33
C LEU A 270 15.46 -20.98 2.84
N CYS A 271 15.79 -19.76 2.40
CA CYS A 271 14.83 -18.82 1.90
C CYS A 271 14.14 -19.29 0.61
N GLN A 272 14.87 -19.96 -0.27
CA GLN A 272 14.30 -20.58 -1.48
C GLN A 272 13.37 -21.74 -1.12
N ARG A 273 13.84 -22.67 -0.26
CA ARG A 273 13.05 -23.82 0.17
C ARG A 273 11.74 -23.43 0.85
N TYR A 274 11.78 -22.45 1.74
CA TYR A 274 10.62 -22.02 2.53
C TYR A 274 9.91 -20.77 1.99
N SER A 275 10.23 -20.33 0.76
CA SER A 275 9.61 -19.16 0.07
C SER A 275 9.68 -17.86 0.87
N LEU A 276 10.80 -17.61 1.54
CA LEU A 276 11.05 -16.40 2.34
C LEU A 276 11.64 -15.27 1.48
N HIS A 277 11.00 -14.94 0.35
CA HIS A 277 11.55 -14.00 -0.64
C HIS A 277 11.83 -12.61 -0.07
N ALA A 278 10.94 -12.09 0.78
CA ALA A 278 11.15 -10.79 1.44
C ALA A 278 12.36 -10.78 2.38
N LEU A 279 12.63 -11.89 3.07
CA LEU A 279 13.81 -12.05 3.92
C LEU A 279 15.08 -12.15 3.05
N LEU A 280 15.02 -12.92 1.97
CA LEU A 280 16.14 -13.06 1.04
C LEU A 280 16.54 -11.69 0.46
N THR A 281 15.56 -10.91 0.01
CA THR A 281 15.79 -9.54 -0.50
C THR A 281 16.43 -8.64 0.57
N LYS A 282 15.95 -8.70 1.81
CA LYS A 282 16.54 -7.92 2.92
C LYS A 282 17.96 -8.36 3.28
N ILE A 283 18.21 -9.67 3.28
CA ILE A 283 19.52 -10.24 3.64
C ILE A 283 20.54 -9.96 2.53
N THR A 284 20.17 -10.13 1.26
CA THR A 284 21.04 -9.79 0.11
C THR A 284 21.31 -8.28 0.04
N SER A 285 20.34 -7.44 0.37
CA SER A 285 20.57 -5.99 0.51
C SER A 285 21.45 -5.64 1.72
N SER A 286 21.46 -6.47 2.77
CA SER A 286 22.34 -6.30 3.95
C SER A 286 23.75 -6.86 3.71
N SER A 287 23.91 -7.90 2.88
CA SER A 287 25.25 -8.40 2.48
C SER A 287 25.96 -7.41 1.57
N ALA A 288 25.22 -6.84 0.65
CA ALA A 288 25.71 -5.71 -0.14
C ALA A 288 26.10 -4.52 0.77
N LYS A 289 25.38 -4.26 1.89
CA LYS A 289 25.80 -3.23 2.86
C LYS A 289 27.14 -3.53 3.55
N ASN A 290 27.49 -4.78 3.83
CA ASN A 290 28.74 -5.13 4.48
C ASN A 290 29.92 -5.22 3.50
N THR A 291 29.71 -5.69 2.27
CA THR A 291 30.69 -5.61 1.17
C THR A 291 30.82 -4.17 0.67
N ILE A 292 29.75 -3.39 0.74
CA ILE A 292 29.69 -1.95 0.40
C ILE A 292 30.22 -1.09 1.57
N GLN A 293 30.27 -1.56 2.80
CA GLN A 293 30.95 -0.79 3.87
C GLN A 293 32.47 -0.77 3.69
N LEU A 294 33.04 -1.82 3.09
CA LEU A 294 34.41 -1.84 2.57
C LEU A 294 34.55 -1.15 1.20
N ALA A 295 33.49 -1.18 0.37
CA ALA A 295 33.42 -0.45 -0.90
C ALA A 295 32.80 0.96 -0.78
N LYS A 296 32.11 1.31 0.32
CA LYS A 296 31.59 2.65 0.60
C LYS A 296 32.62 3.64 1.09
N GLU A 297 33.73 3.17 1.64
CA GLU A 297 34.89 4.04 1.87
C GLU A 297 35.59 4.39 0.53
N ASP A 298 35.52 3.51 -0.47
CA ASP A 298 36.06 3.79 -1.81
C ASP A 298 35.06 4.54 -2.75
N ASN A 299 33.73 4.32 -2.62
CA ASN A 299 32.74 4.98 -3.51
C ASN A 299 32.19 6.33 -2.99
N LYS A 300 32.26 6.62 -1.69
CA LYS A 300 31.97 7.98 -1.21
C LYS A 300 33.00 9.02 -1.68
N ASN A 301 34.18 8.58 -2.04
CA ASN A 301 35.26 9.44 -2.49
C ASN A 301 35.23 9.72 -4.00
N ASN A 302 34.25 9.24 -4.77
CA ASN A 302 34.26 9.39 -6.23
C ASN A 302 32.99 10.06 -6.82
N LYS A 303 32.10 10.66 -5.99
CA LYS A 303 30.97 11.46 -6.46
C LYS A 303 31.40 12.93 -6.52
N ASP A 304 31.29 13.51 -7.71
CA ASP A 304 31.54 14.94 -7.95
C ASP A 304 30.20 15.67 -8.05
N TYR A 305 29.69 16.12 -6.91
CA TYR A 305 28.44 16.88 -6.80
C TYR A 305 28.75 18.32 -6.42
N GLN A 306 28.49 19.25 -7.34
CA GLN A 306 28.90 20.62 -7.22
C GLN A 306 27.72 21.60 -7.16
N ALA A 307 27.82 22.63 -6.28
CA ALA A 307 26.86 23.72 -6.25
C ALA A 307 27.29 24.83 -7.23
N ILE A 308 26.39 25.29 -8.07
CA ILE A 308 26.59 26.40 -9.01
C ILE A 308 26.17 27.70 -8.33
N VAL A 309 27.11 28.40 -7.74
CA VAL A 309 26.85 29.59 -6.91
C VAL A 309 27.56 30.85 -7.42
N THR A 310 28.38 30.73 -8.49
CA THR A 310 29.04 31.86 -9.14
C THR A 310 28.66 31.97 -10.61
N GLN A 311 28.81 33.18 -11.16
CA GLN A 311 28.50 33.42 -12.57
C GLN A 311 29.43 32.64 -13.51
N GLU A 312 30.69 32.47 -13.14
CA GLU A 312 31.67 31.68 -13.88
C GLU A 312 31.26 30.21 -13.97
N ALA A 313 30.87 29.60 -12.83
CA ALA A 313 30.39 28.25 -12.79
C ALA A 313 29.09 28.06 -13.59
N LEU A 314 28.19 29.07 -13.60
CA LEU A 314 26.98 29.00 -14.43
C LEU A 314 27.30 29.04 -15.93
N LEU A 315 28.27 29.87 -16.35
CA LEU A 315 28.68 29.89 -17.74
C LEU A 315 29.37 28.61 -18.21
N GLU A 316 30.15 27.98 -17.32
CA GLU A 316 30.74 26.66 -17.58
C GLU A 316 29.66 25.56 -17.66
N LEU A 317 28.71 25.55 -16.73
CA LEU A 317 27.54 24.67 -16.77
C LEU A 317 26.79 24.82 -18.10
N LEU A 318 26.46 26.04 -18.51
CA LEU A 318 25.77 26.32 -19.78
C LEU A 318 26.56 25.81 -21.00
N SER A 319 27.87 25.99 -20.98
CA SER A 319 28.76 25.50 -22.06
C SER A 319 28.66 23.98 -22.17
N ASN A 320 28.68 23.25 -21.03
CA ASN A 320 28.58 21.81 -21.00
C ASN A 320 27.17 21.34 -21.43
N LEU A 321 26.12 21.95 -20.91
CA LEU A 321 24.74 21.64 -21.28
C LEU A 321 24.44 21.76 -22.77
N MET A 322 25.12 22.68 -23.48
CA MET A 322 24.95 22.89 -24.91
C MET A 322 25.63 21.80 -25.75
N HIS A 323 26.61 21.10 -25.20
CA HIS A 323 27.38 20.07 -25.92
C HIS A 323 26.97 18.65 -25.58
N GLU A 324 26.37 18.45 -24.41
CA GLU A 324 26.00 17.11 -23.96
C GLU A 324 24.78 16.54 -24.71
N PRO A 325 24.85 15.28 -25.16
CA PRO A 325 23.81 14.67 -25.98
C PRO A 325 22.52 14.41 -25.21
N ILE A 326 22.61 14.10 -23.93
CA ILE A 326 21.49 13.83 -23.01
C ILE A 326 21.85 14.34 -21.62
N VAL A 327 20.96 15.08 -20.99
CA VAL A 327 21.13 15.60 -19.64
C VAL A 327 19.93 15.19 -18.78
N SER A 328 20.20 14.62 -17.62
CA SER A 328 19.19 14.44 -16.57
C SER A 328 18.94 15.75 -15.86
N LEU A 329 17.67 16.04 -15.60
CA LEU A 329 17.19 17.27 -14.96
C LEU A 329 16.19 16.89 -13.86
N ASP A 330 16.29 17.60 -12.72
CA ASP A 330 15.31 17.53 -11.62
C ASP A 330 15.13 18.92 -11.00
N THR A 331 13.96 19.19 -10.37
CA THR A 331 13.67 20.49 -9.74
C THR A 331 13.29 20.33 -8.28
N GLU A 332 13.91 21.16 -7.45
CA GLU A 332 13.58 21.29 -6.04
C GLU A 332 12.59 22.45 -5.82
N THR A 333 11.57 22.20 -4.98
CA THR A 333 10.40 23.07 -4.90
C THR A 333 9.87 23.28 -3.48
N THR A 334 8.94 24.26 -3.36
CA THR A 334 8.29 24.59 -2.08
C THR A 334 7.05 23.74 -1.78
N SER A 335 6.48 23.03 -2.75
CA SER A 335 5.18 22.33 -2.61
C SER A 335 5.10 21.12 -3.54
N LEU A 336 4.34 20.10 -3.14
CA LEU A 336 3.99 18.97 -4.00
C LEU A 336 2.86 19.31 -5.01
N ASP A 337 2.12 20.40 -4.81
CA ASP A 337 1.16 20.90 -5.80
C ASP A 337 1.92 21.64 -6.92
N PRO A 338 1.98 21.08 -8.13
CA PRO A 338 2.84 21.58 -9.20
C PRO A 338 2.41 22.95 -9.72
N LEU A 339 1.14 23.34 -9.55
CA LEU A 339 0.63 24.63 -10.04
C LEU A 339 0.93 25.80 -9.10
N SER A 340 1.14 25.53 -7.81
CA SER A 340 1.48 26.54 -6.80
C SER A 340 2.93 26.45 -6.34
N ALA A 341 3.67 25.42 -6.75
CA ALA A 341 5.06 25.22 -6.38
C ALA A 341 5.95 26.32 -6.94
N GLN A 342 6.83 26.84 -6.09
CA GLN A 342 7.89 27.76 -6.46
C GLN A 342 9.20 26.99 -6.61
N LEU A 343 9.98 27.34 -7.61
CA LEU A 343 11.27 26.73 -7.88
C LEU A 343 12.32 27.18 -6.87
N VAL A 344 12.92 26.23 -6.14
CA VAL A 344 14.00 26.45 -5.17
C VAL A 344 15.37 26.24 -5.80
N GLY A 345 15.51 25.27 -6.69
CA GLY A 345 16.73 25.01 -7.43
C GLY A 345 16.54 23.99 -8.54
N ILE A 346 17.55 23.80 -9.37
CA ILE A 346 17.55 22.83 -10.48
C ILE A 346 18.85 22.03 -10.42
N SER A 347 18.75 20.70 -10.56
CA SER A 347 19.91 19.82 -10.67
C SER A 347 20.07 19.27 -12.08
N PHE A 348 21.31 18.95 -12.44
CA PHE A 348 21.72 18.46 -13.77
C PHE A 348 22.75 17.35 -13.62
N SER A 349 22.65 16.32 -14.46
CA SER A 349 23.67 15.27 -14.58
C SER A 349 23.73 14.75 -16.03
N TRP A 350 24.95 14.56 -16.55
CA TRP A 350 25.20 13.98 -17.88
C TRP A 350 26.21 12.83 -17.83
N ALA A 351 26.87 12.65 -16.70
CA ALA A 351 27.80 11.54 -16.47
C ALA A 351 27.52 10.90 -15.10
N VAL A 352 27.72 9.59 -15.02
CA VAL A 352 27.51 8.81 -13.79
C VAL A 352 28.44 9.31 -12.69
N ASN A 353 27.90 9.55 -11.49
CA ASN A 353 28.56 10.12 -10.31
C ASN A 353 29.03 11.58 -10.47
N GLU A 354 28.56 12.30 -11.47
CA GLU A 354 28.83 13.71 -11.71
C GLU A 354 27.49 14.45 -11.85
N ALA A 355 27.24 15.43 -10.99
CA ALA A 355 26.01 16.20 -11.02
C ALA A 355 26.18 17.60 -10.41
N TYR A 356 25.30 18.49 -10.81
CA TYR A 356 25.37 19.91 -10.50
C TYR A 356 24.04 20.40 -9.96
N TYR A 357 24.08 21.21 -8.92
CA TYR A 357 22.88 21.85 -8.36
C TYR A 357 22.98 23.34 -8.46
N LEU A 358 22.00 24.01 -9.05
CA LEU A 358 21.85 25.44 -9.13
C LEU A 358 20.83 25.92 -8.09
N PRO A 359 21.25 26.39 -6.89
CA PRO A 359 20.34 26.94 -5.89
C PRO A 359 19.85 28.33 -6.34
N LEU A 360 18.52 28.57 -6.26
CA LEU A 360 17.89 29.80 -6.75
C LEU A 360 17.06 30.54 -5.68
N MET A 361 16.52 29.82 -4.67
CA MET A 361 15.61 30.40 -3.69
C MET A 361 15.80 29.83 -2.27
N HIS A 362 17.03 29.45 -1.89
CA HIS A 362 17.33 29.10 -0.52
C HIS A 362 17.32 30.31 0.38
N GLN A 363 16.85 30.17 1.62
CA GLN A 363 16.96 31.23 2.63
C GLN A 363 18.40 31.35 3.10
N LYS A 364 18.82 32.58 3.50
CA LYS A 364 20.19 32.89 3.95
C LYS A 364 20.51 32.21 5.29
N ILE A 365 20.71 30.88 5.29
CA ILE A 365 21.17 30.10 6.46
C ILE A 365 22.69 29.85 6.34
N SER A 366 23.29 29.97 5.15
CA SER A 366 24.71 29.73 4.90
C SER A 366 25.44 31.02 4.51
N THR A 367 26.77 30.99 4.64
CA THR A 367 27.67 32.07 4.14
C THR A 367 27.80 32.08 2.62
N VAL A 368 27.21 31.09 1.92
CA VAL A 368 27.26 30.94 0.46
C VAL A 368 26.21 31.86 -0.17
N THR A 369 26.64 32.68 -1.10
CA THR A 369 25.79 33.58 -1.88
C THR A 369 25.31 32.83 -3.12
N GLN A 370 23.98 32.66 -3.27
CA GLN A 370 23.36 32.08 -4.48
C GLN A 370 23.22 33.16 -5.58
N LEU A 371 23.08 32.71 -6.82
CA LEU A 371 22.85 33.60 -7.97
C LEU A 371 21.43 34.19 -7.92
N ASP A 372 21.27 35.33 -8.61
CA ASP A 372 19.95 35.93 -8.83
C ASP A 372 19.11 34.99 -9.71
N LYS A 373 17.93 34.62 -9.20
CA LYS A 373 17.05 33.61 -9.81
C LYS A 373 16.65 34.01 -11.24
N GLU A 374 16.21 35.25 -11.45
CA GLU A 374 15.68 35.68 -12.73
C GLU A 374 16.83 35.73 -13.77
N SER A 375 17.99 36.27 -13.39
CA SER A 375 19.18 36.30 -14.24
C SER A 375 19.66 34.91 -14.64
N ALA A 376 19.73 33.96 -13.70
CA ALA A 376 20.16 32.59 -13.96
C ALA A 376 19.18 31.84 -14.87
N LEU A 377 17.87 31.96 -14.61
CA LEU A 377 16.83 31.34 -15.43
C LEU A 377 16.79 31.89 -16.86
N ASN A 378 17.00 33.22 -17.03
CA ASN A 378 17.05 33.82 -18.36
C ASN A 378 18.25 33.33 -19.20
N GLN A 379 19.37 33.02 -18.56
CA GLN A 379 20.53 32.41 -19.23
C GLN A 379 20.28 30.91 -19.56
N LEU A 380 19.58 30.16 -18.71
CA LEU A 380 19.23 28.75 -18.95
C LEU A 380 18.08 28.56 -19.95
N ARG A 381 17.20 29.55 -20.11
CA ARG A 381 15.99 29.47 -20.94
C ARG A 381 16.23 28.92 -22.32
N PRO A 382 17.26 29.38 -23.11
CA PRO A 382 17.50 28.88 -24.45
C PRO A 382 17.76 27.37 -24.50
N TRP A 383 18.39 26.80 -23.46
CA TRP A 383 18.65 25.39 -23.36
C TRP A 383 17.38 24.63 -22.91
N LEU A 384 16.68 25.14 -21.87
CA LEU A 384 15.46 24.51 -21.32
C LEU A 384 14.36 24.43 -22.37
N GLU A 385 14.17 25.44 -23.22
CA GLU A 385 13.09 25.49 -24.23
C GLU A 385 13.51 24.88 -25.58
N SER A 386 14.75 24.38 -25.70
CA SER A 386 15.24 23.79 -26.93
C SER A 386 14.80 22.31 -27.07
N ILE A 387 14.18 21.99 -28.20
CA ILE A 387 13.86 20.61 -28.60
C ILE A 387 15.09 19.80 -29.03
N LYS A 388 16.20 20.48 -29.35
CA LYS A 388 17.44 19.84 -29.82
C LYS A 388 18.22 19.25 -28.65
N HIS A 389 18.15 19.86 -27.46
CA HIS A 389 18.86 19.39 -26.29
C HIS A 389 17.98 18.41 -25.55
N LYS A 390 18.40 17.16 -25.54
CA LYS A 390 17.61 16.05 -24.98
C LYS A 390 17.67 16.05 -23.46
N LYS A 391 16.50 16.01 -22.81
CA LYS A 391 16.34 15.95 -21.35
C LYS A 391 15.72 14.62 -20.94
N VAL A 392 16.19 14.10 -19.82
CA VAL A 392 15.64 12.95 -19.12
C VAL A 392 15.46 13.30 -17.65
N GLY A 393 14.67 12.53 -16.90
CA GLY A 393 14.50 12.74 -15.47
C GLY A 393 13.44 11.80 -14.88
N GLN A 394 13.05 12.08 -13.67
CA GLN A 394 12.05 11.30 -12.95
C GLN A 394 10.76 12.10 -12.81
N ASN A 395 9.64 11.67 -13.43
CA ASN A 395 8.35 12.36 -13.36
C ASN A 395 8.40 13.82 -13.91
N LEU A 396 9.04 13.99 -15.06
CA LEU A 396 9.29 15.31 -15.65
C LEU A 396 8.04 16.15 -15.97
N LYS A 397 6.85 15.56 -15.93
CA LYS A 397 5.59 16.32 -16.00
C LYS A 397 5.49 17.32 -14.84
N TYR A 398 5.93 16.93 -13.64
CA TYR A 398 5.97 17.82 -12.47
C TYR A 398 6.94 19.00 -12.70
N ASP A 399 8.16 18.72 -13.13
CA ASP A 399 9.20 19.75 -13.41
C ASP A 399 8.75 20.70 -14.49
N LYS A 400 8.07 20.18 -15.51
CA LYS A 400 7.47 20.97 -16.57
C LYS A 400 6.43 21.96 -16.06
N HIS A 401 5.60 21.56 -15.08
CA HIS A 401 4.68 22.48 -14.41
C HIS A 401 5.40 23.56 -13.60
N VAL A 402 6.41 23.16 -12.83
CA VAL A 402 7.20 24.10 -12.00
C VAL A 402 7.91 25.13 -12.86
N LEU A 403 8.56 24.71 -13.94
CA LEU A 403 9.21 25.62 -14.88
C LEU A 403 8.20 26.52 -15.63
N ALA A 404 7.01 25.99 -15.92
CA ALA A 404 5.94 26.80 -16.52
C ALA A 404 5.40 27.88 -15.55
N ASN A 405 5.52 27.72 -14.22
CA ASN A 405 5.23 28.79 -13.26
C ASN A 405 6.25 29.95 -13.34
N GLU A 406 7.47 29.65 -13.81
CA GLU A 406 8.52 30.62 -14.09
C GLU A 406 8.48 31.12 -15.56
N ASN A 407 7.39 30.90 -16.29
CA ASN A 407 7.19 31.21 -17.71
C ASN A 407 8.25 30.55 -18.62
N ILE A 408 8.74 29.37 -18.29
CA ILE A 408 9.67 28.55 -19.10
C ILE A 408 8.93 27.34 -19.63
N ASN A 409 8.97 27.14 -20.96
CA ASN A 409 8.37 25.98 -21.60
C ASN A 409 9.41 24.88 -21.77
N LEU A 410 9.52 23.95 -20.80
CA LEU A 410 10.46 22.84 -20.89
C LEU A 410 10.18 21.98 -22.13
N ALA A 411 11.18 21.87 -23.01
CA ALA A 411 11.11 21.11 -24.25
C ALA A 411 12.27 20.12 -24.37
N GLY A 412 12.18 19.19 -25.33
CA GLY A 412 13.23 18.19 -25.59
C GLY A 412 13.25 17.04 -24.57
N ILE A 413 12.17 16.81 -23.84
CA ILE A 413 12.01 15.61 -22.99
C ILE A 413 11.96 14.39 -23.91
N VAL A 414 12.92 13.49 -23.75
CA VAL A 414 13.01 12.25 -24.55
C VAL A 414 12.78 11.00 -23.72
N ASP A 415 13.00 11.06 -22.41
CA ASP A 415 12.81 9.94 -21.49
C ASP A 415 12.31 10.41 -20.12
N ASP A 416 11.57 9.54 -19.45
CA ASP A 416 11.06 9.70 -18.08
C ASP A 416 11.15 8.34 -17.35
N THR A 417 11.97 8.28 -16.30
CA THR A 417 12.25 7.04 -15.58
C THR A 417 11.05 6.51 -14.79
N LEU A 418 10.13 7.39 -14.35
CA LEU A 418 8.84 6.98 -13.79
C LEU A 418 8.02 6.17 -14.80
N LEU A 419 7.88 6.69 -16.01
CA LEU A 419 7.07 6.06 -17.06
C LEU A 419 7.75 4.80 -17.62
N ALA A 420 9.07 4.81 -17.79
CA ALA A 420 9.83 3.63 -18.22
C ALA A 420 9.70 2.49 -17.21
N SER A 421 9.86 2.77 -15.91
CA SER A 421 9.69 1.77 -14.85
C SER A 421 8.25 1.24 -14.76
N TYR A 422 7.27 2.12 -14.97
CA TYR A 422 5.86 1.73 -14.97
C TYR A 422 5.53 0.76 -16.11
N VAL A 423 6.04 0.98 -17.30
CA VAL A 423 5.87 0.06 -18.42
C VAL A 423 6.60 -1.26 -18.18
N LEU A 424 7.79 -1.21 -17.56
CA LEU A 424 8.58 -2.39 -17.23
C LEU A 424 7.90 -3.29 -16.18
N GLU A 425 7.37 -2.71 -15.10
CA GLU A 425 6.93 -3.43 -13.90
C GLU A 425 5.78 -2.73 -13.15
N SER A 426 4.65 -2.52 -13.85
CA SER A 426 3.48 -1.72 -13.43
C SER A 426 2.91 -2.01 -12.03
N HIS A 427 3.27 -3.13 -11.41
CA HIS A 427 2.77 -3.60 -10.12
C HIS A 427 3.63 -3.20 -8.91
N LEU A 428 4.77 -2.55 -9.13
CA LEU A 428 5.73 -2.14 -8.11
C LEU A 428 5.69 -0.62 -7.88
N SER A 429 6.40 -0.14 -6.87
CA SER A 429 6.58 1.28 -6.62
C SER A 429 7.53 1.90 -7.66
N HIS A 430 7.22 3.11 -8.10
CA HIS A 430 7.97 3.85 -9.11
C HIS A 430 8.61 5.13 -8.57
N ASN A 431 8.69 5.33 -7.23
CA ASN A 431 9.44 6.44 -6.67
C ASN A 431 10.95 6.22 -6.84
N LEU A 432 11.72 7.29 -6.91
CA LEU A 432 13.15 7.25 -7.22
C LEU A 432 13.95 6.39 -6.23
N ASP A 433 13.64 6.49 -4.93
CA ASP A 433 14.31 5.72 -3.87
C ASP A 433 14.15 4.20 -4.06
N ASP A 434 12.90 3.76 -4.33
CA ASP A 434 12.60 2.35 -4.56
C ASP A 434 13.22 1.84 -5.86
N LEU A 435 13.24 2.66 -6.91
CA LEU A 435 13.88 2.34 -8.19
C LEU A 435 15.39 2.22 -8.02
N ALA A 436 16.05 3.18 -7.38
CA ALA A 436 17.47 3.15 -7.08
C ALA A 436 17.87 1.90 -6.29
N LYS A 437 17.08 1.59 -5.25
CA LYS A 437 17.31 0.42 -4.41
C LYS A 437 17.13 -0.89 -5.19
N ARG A 438 16.08 -0.98 -6.01
CA ARG A 438 15.71 -2.21 -6.74
C ARG A 438 16.60 -2.47 -7.95
N HIS A 439 16.97 -1.44 -8.68
CA HIS A 439 17.66 -1.58 -9.95
C HIS A 439 19.16 -1.28 -9.89
N LEU A 440 19.58 -0.35 -9.03
CA LEU A 440 20.98 0.04 -8.88
C LEU A 440 21.60 -0.48 -7.59
N ASN A 441 20.80 -1.14 -6.72
CA ASN A 441 21.21 -1.56 -5.38
C ASN A 441 21.79 -0.39 -4.55
N TYR A 442 21.29 0.80 -4.79
CA TYR A 442 21.72 2.05 -4.17
C TYR A 442 20.63 2.60 -3.23
N THR A 443 21.04 3.09 -2.06
CA THR A 443 20.12 3.76 -1.11
C THR A 443 20.36 5.25 -1.17
N THR A 444 19.39 5.97 -1.71
CA THR A 444 19.38 7.43 -1.82
C THR A 444 19.25 8.13 -0.47
N THR A 445 19.59 9.37 -0.42
CA THR A 445 19.30 10.26 0.70
C THR A 445 17.80 10.58 0.68
N SER A 446 17.06 10.23 1.73
CA SER A 446 15.62 10.49 1.74
C SER A 446 15.31 11.95 2.06
N TYR A 447 14.20 12.48 1.51
CA TYR A 447 13.70 13.83 1.82
C TYR A 447 13.51 14.05 3.33
N GLU A 448 13.00 13.03 4.05
CA GLU A 448 12.82 13.09 5.50
C GLU A 448 14.16 13.23 6.26
N ALA A 449 15.25 12.74 5.71
CA ALA A 449 16.57 12.84 6.33
C ALA A 449 17.10 14.27 6.34
N ILE A 450 16.75 15.08 5.30
CA ILE A 450 17.23 16.45 5.13
C ILE A 450 16.24 17.50 5.63
N CYS A 451 14.93 17.28 5.42
CA CYS A 451 13.86 18.20 5.81
C CYS A 451 13.20 17.85 7.16
N GLY A 452 13.43 16.64 7.72
CA GLY A 452 12.75 16.19 8.92
C GLY A 452 11.34 15.65 8.64
N LYS A 453 10.63 15.24 9.70
CA LYS A 453 9.30 14.57 9.61
C LYS A 453 8.25 15.22 10.51
N GLY A 454 7.01 15.28 10.03
CA GLY A 454 5.84 15.75 10.80
C GLY A 454 5.98 17.20 11.26
N ALA A 455 5.69 17.50 12.54
CA ALA A 455 5.71 18.86 13.08
C ALA A 455 7.11 19.53 13.11
N LYS A 456 8.18 18.76 12.88
CA LYS A 456 9.56 19.27 12.83
C LYS A 456 10.07 19.40 11.38
N GLN A 457 9.25 19.15 10.39
CA GLN A 457 9.63 19.25 8.99
C GLN A 457 9.85 20.72 8.62
N ILE A 458 10.98 21.00 7.98
CA ILE A 458 11.31 22.32 7.43
C ILE A 458 11.06 22.35 5.92
N PRO A 459 10.71 23.49 5.33
CA PRO A 459 10.67 23.67 3.89
C PRO A 459 12.05 23.42 3.26
N PHE A 460 12.11 22.85 2.05
CA PHE A 460 13.38 22.60 1.36
C PHE A 460 14.21 23.88 1.17
N ALA A 461 13.57 25.02 0.95
CA ALA A 461 14.24 26.32 0.85
C ALA A 461 15.04 26.71 2.12
N ASN A 462 14.78 26.03 3.26
CA ASN A 462 15.49 26.24 4.52
C ASN A 462 16.62 25.24 4.77
N VAL A 463 16.82 24.28 3.85
CA VAL A 463 17.94 23.33 3.92
C VAL A 463 19.23 24.06 3.51
N PRO A 464 20.36 23.87 4.23
CA PRO A 464 21.66 24.43 3.83
C PRO A 464 22.05 23.99 2.42
N ILE A 465 22.65 24.90 1.63
CA ILE A 465 22.94 24.67 0.21
C ILE A 465 23.86 23.46 0.00
N ASP A 466 24.84 23.22 0.85
CA ASP A 466 25.74 22.06 0.79
C ASP A 466 24.98 20.73 0.95
N VAL A 467 24.05 20.66 1.89
CA VAL A 467 23.18 19.48 2.10
C VAL A 467 22.20 19.33 0.94
N ALA A 468 21.57 20.44 0.50
CA ALA A 468 20.64 20.45 -0.62
C ALA A 468 21.33 20.04 -1.93
N THR A 469 22.58 20.49 -2.15
CA THR A 469 23.38 20.10 -3.32
C THR A 469 23.59 18.61 -3.40
N HIS A 470 23.95 17.97 -2.28
CA HIS A 470 24.17 16.54 -2.28
C HIS A 470 22.88 15.77 -2.60
N TYR A 471 21.75 16.19 -2.03
CA TYR A 471 20.45 15.58 -2.26
C TYR A 471 19.98 15.75 -3.72
N ALA A 472 19.87 17.00 -4.19
CA ALA A 472 19.36 17.31 -5.52
C ALA A 472 20.25 16.77 -6.65
N ALA A 473 21.58 16.86 -6.50
CA ALA A 473 22.53 16.28 -7.44
C ALA A 473 22.43 14.74 -7.47
N GLU A 474 22.22 14.09 -6.32
CA GLU A 474 21.99 12.65 -6.25
C GLU A 474 20.75 12.23 -7.04
N ASP A 475 19.64 12.98 -6.95
CA ASP A 475 18.40 12.67 -7.66
C ASP A 475 18.59 12.75 -9.19
N ALA A 476 19.27 13.76 -9.69
CA ALA A 476 19.59 13.88 -11.12
C ALA A 476 20.55 12.79 -11.62
N ASP A 477 21.60 12.44 -10.86
CA ASP A 477 22.54 11.36 -11.21
C ASP A 477 21.83 9.99 -11.22
N ILE A 478 21.03 9.69 -10.20
CA ILE A 478 20.30 8.43 -10.11
C ILE A 478 19.27 8.31 -11.24
N ALA A 479 18.56 9.39 -11.58
CA ALA A 479 17.65 9.39 -12.71
C ALA A 479 18.39 9.12 -14.05
N LEU A 480 19.59 9.67 -14.26
CA LEU A 480 20.42 9.37 -15.42
C LEU A 480 20.81 7.90 -15.47
N GLN A 481 21.30 7.33 -14.36
CA GLN A 481 21.70 5.92 -14.28
C GLN A 481 20.52 4.96 -14.53
N LEU A 482 19.34 5.25 -13.95
CA LEU A 482 18.13 4.49 -14.17
C LEU A 482 17.68 4.58 -15.63
N ASN A 483 17.76 5.76 -16.26
CA ASN A 483 17.42 5.92 -17.66
C ASN A 483 18.29 5.03 -18.54
N GLN A 484 19.62 5.07 -18.36
CA GLN A 484 20.55 4.23 -19.12
C GLN A 484 20.22 2.73 -18.95
N LEU A 485 19.89 2.31 -17.75
CA LEU A 485 19.54 0.92 -17.45
C LEU A 485 18.21 0.51 -18.10
N PHE A 486 17.17 1.34 -18.01
CA PHE A 486 15.84 1.02 -18.53
C PHE A 486 15.83 0.91 -20.06
N GLN A 487 16.65 1.69 -20.77
CA GLN A 487 16.83 1.52 -22.22
C GLN A 487 17.27 0.11 -22.60
N THR A 488 17.99 -0.60 -21.73
CA THR A 488 18.45 -1.99 -21.98
C THR A 488 17.47 -3.05 -21.52
N LYS A 489 16.51 -2.69 -20.62
CA LYS A 489 15.57 -3.65 -20.01
C LYS A 489 14.23 -3.73 -20.71
N LEU A 490 13.79 -2.66 -21.36
CA LEU A 490 12.52 -2.63 -22.06
C LEU A 490 12.59 -3.54 -23.29
N SER A 491 11.64 -4.47 -23.44
CA SER A 491 11.45 -5.24 -24.66
C SER A 491 10.92 -4.33 -25.79
N ASP A 492 11.01 -4.77 -27.05
CA ASP A 492 10.51 -3.99 -28.20
C ASP A 492 9.04 -3.61 -28.04
N ALA A 493 8.19 -4.53 -27.60
CA ALA A 493 6.77 -4.25 -27.36
C ALA A 493 6.56 -3.24 -26.24
N GLN A 494 7.30 -3.34 -25.13
CA GLN A 494 7.24 -2.38 -24.03
C GLN A 494 7.78 -1.00 -24.47
N ASN A 495 8.78 -0.97 -25.33
CA ASN A 495 9.34 0.28 -25.85
C ASN A 495 8.33 1.02 -26.74
N ILE A 496 7.52 0.31 -27.54
CA ILE A 496 6.40 0.89 -28.28
C ILE A 496 5.40 1.55 -27.33
N ILE A 497 4.95 0.83 -26.29
CA ILE A 497 4.05 1.41 -25.27
C ILE A 497 4.66 2.67 -24.62
N TYR A 498 5.93 2.60 -24.28
CA TYR A 498 6.62 3.70 -23.61
C TYR A 498 6.75 4.93 -24.51
N ARG A 499 7.27 4.74 -25.76
CA ARG A 499 7.58 5.82 -26.68
C ARG A 499 6.36 6.39 -27.40
N ASP A 500 5.44 5.53 -27.81
CA ASP A 500 4.35 5.93 -28.68
C ASP A 500 3.06 6.25 -27.90
N ILE A 501 2.97 5.81 -26.63
CA ILE A 501 1.79 6.05 -25.81
C ILE A 501 2.15 6.89 -24.55
N GLU A 502 2.99 6.36 -23.63
CA GLU A 502 3.14 6.99 -22.31
C GLU A 502 3.84 8.34 -22.36
N LEU A 503 4.93 8.48 -23.10
CA LEU A 503 5.64 9.77 -23.24
C LEU A 503 4.79 10.85 -23.91
N PRO A 504 4.11 10.62 -25.05
CA PRO A 504 3.23 11.63 -25.65
C PRO A 504 2.07 12.03 -24.73
N ILE A 505 1.45 11.06 -24.04
CA ILE A 505 0.37 11.31 -23.09
C ILE A 505 0.80 12.25 -21.97
N SER A 506 2.03 12.13 -21.46
CA SER A 506 2.54 13.03 -20.40
C SER A 506 2.44 14.52 -20.81
N ASN A 507 2.75 14.84 -22.06
CA ASN A 507 2.65 16.20 -22.59
C ASN A 507 1.20 16.68 -22.73
N ILE A 508 0.29 15.79 -23.15
CA ILE A 508 -1.15 16.11 -23.28
C ILE A 508 -1.75 16.34 -21.90
N LEU A 509 -1.43 15.48 -20.93
CA LEU A 509 -1.87 15.63 -19.54
C LEU A 509 -1.38 16.93 -18.93
N PHE A 510 -0.12 17.30 -19.15
CA PHE A 510 0.40 18.59 -18.73
C PHE A 510 -0.46 19.76 -19.26
N ALA A 511 -0.82 19.74 -20.55
CA ALA A 511 -1.65 20.78 -21.13
C ALA A 511 -3.07 20.79 -20.54
N MET A 512 -3.70 19.62 -20.37
CA MET A 512 -5.01 19.47 -19.74
C MET A 512 -5.02 19.97 -18.30
N GLU A 513 -4.02 19.57 -17.51
CA GLU A 513 -3.88 19.95 -16.10
C GLU A 513 -3.71 21.46 -15.94
N ARG A 514 -2.91 22.10 -16.79
CA ARG A 514 -2.71 23.56 -16.76
C ARG A 514 -3.93 24.34 -17.25
N HIS A 515 -4.64 23.82 -18.23
CA HIS A 515 -5.87 24.47 -18.70
C HIS A 515 -6.99 24.34 -17.65
N GLY A 516 -7.15 23.16 -17.04
CA GLY A 516 -8.18 22.90 -16.05
C GLY A 516 -9.61 22.97 -16.60
N VAL A 517 -10.60 22.78 -15.74
CA VAL A 517 -12.04 22.76 -16.07
C VAL A 517 -12.79 23.89 -15.40
N LEU A 518 -13.66 24.53 -16.15
CA LEU A 518 -14.52 25.60 -15.63
C LEU A 518 -15.75 25.01 -14.95
N VAL A 519 -16.06 25.48 -13.73
CA VAL A 519 -17.25 25.03 -12.99
C VAL A 519 -18.12 26.19 -12.56
N ASN A 520 -19.42 25.99 -12.64
CA ASN A 520 -20.44 26.95 -12.16
C ASN A 520 -20.63 26.77 -10.64
N THR A 521 -19.88 27.52 -9.86
CA THR A 521 -19.89 27.45 -8.37
C THR A 521 -21.24 27.86 -7.78
N LYS A 522 -21.98 28.75 -8.43
CA LYS A 522 -23.33 29.15 -8.01
C LYS A 522 -24.33 28.01 -8.15
N LEU A 523 -24.26 27.27 -9.25
CA LEU A 523 -25.08 26.08 -9.46
C LEU A 523 -24.75 24.98 -8.45
N LEU A 524 -23.45 24.74 -8.16
CA LEU A 524 -23.06 23.78 -7.12
C LEU A 524 -23.56 24.17 -5.73
N ALA A 525 -23.52 25.46 -5.38
CA ALA A 525 -24.06 25.96 -4.10
C ALA A 525 -25.59 25.77 -4.01
N GLN A 526 -26.32 26.03 -5.11
CA GLN A 526 -27.76 25.75 -5.17
C GLN A 526 -28.05 24.26 -4.99
N GLN A 527 -27.32 23.39 -5.70
CA GLN A 527 -27.49 21.94 -5.60
C GLN A 527 -27.15 21.45 -4.17
N SER A 528 -26.10 21.98 -3.53
CA SER A 528 -25.75 21.68 -2.13
C SER A 528 -26.90 22.03 -1.17
N TYR A 529 -27.53 23.16 -1.36
CA TYR A 529 -28.70 23.58 -0.56
C TYR A 529 -29.91 22.64 -0.75
N GLU A 530 -30.21 22.26 -2.00
CA GLU A 530 -31.29 21.33 -2.31
C GLU A 530 -31.03 19.92 -1.72
N LEU A 531 -29.79 19.43 -1.83
CA LEU A 531 -29.37 18.16 -1.20
C LEU A 531 -29.51 18.22 0.32
N SER A 532 -29.18 19.34 0.96
CA SER A 532 -29.35 19.53 2.40
C SER A 532 -30.82 19.40 2.81
N LYS A 533 -31.75 20.00 2.05
CA LYS A 533 -33.20 19.86 2.30
C LYS A 533 -33.67 18.41 2.22
N GLN A 534 -33.24 17.69 1.16
CA GLN A 534 -33.59 16.27 0.99
C GLN A 534 -33.04 15.41 2.11
N MET A 535 -31.80 15.69 2.54
CA MET A 535 -31.17 14.99 3.66
C MET A 535 -31.89 15.20 4.98
N LEU A 536 -32.36 16.42 5.29
CA LEU A 536 -33.17 16.71 6.48
C LEU A 536 -34.49 15.93 6.50
N ILE A 537 -35.15 15.80 5.37
CA ILE A 537 -36.37 14.99 5.24
C ILE A 537 -36.09 13.52 5.51
N LEU A 538 -35.00 13.00 4.91
CA LEU A 538 -34.58 11.60 5.13
C LEU A 538 -34.14 11.37 6.57
N GLU A 539 -33.42 12.27 7.17
CA GLU A 539 -32.99 12.20 8.57
C GLU A 539 -34.18 12.11 9.51
N SER A 540 -35.19 12.98 9.32
CA SER A 540 -36.44 12.94 10.09
C SER A 540 -37.16 11.59 9.93
N LYS A 541 -37.24 11.07 8.70
CA LYS A 541 -37.79 9.75 8.43
C LYS A 541 -37.03 8.62 9.09
N ILE A 542 -35.69 8.65 9.05
CA ILE A 542 -34.81 7.65 9.67
C ILE A 542 -35.00 7.69 11.20
N TYR A 543 -35.07 8.87 11.81
CA TYR A 543 -35.31 9.01 13.25
C TYR A 543 -36.67 8.50 13.68
N GLN A 544 -37.72 8.74 12.90
CA GLN A 544 -39.05 8.16 13.14
C GLN A 544 -39.01 6.63 13.09
N LEU A 545 -38.34 6.05 12.07
CA LEU A 545 -38.21 4.59 11.94
C LEU A 545 -37.32 3.97 13.06
N ALA A 546 -36.37 4.72 13.58
CA ALA A 546 -35.52 4.31 14.69
C ALA A 546 -36.10 4.60 16.06
N ASN A 547 -37.21 5.36 16.15
CA ASN A 547 -37.82 5.89 17.38
C ASN A 547 -36.86 6.71 18.26
N GLN A 548 -35.82 7.28 17.70
CA GLN A 548 -34.88 8.21 18.35
C GLN A 548 -33.94 8.90 17.38
N PRO A 549 -33.41 10.09 17.72
CA PRO A 549 -32.29 10.70 17.00
C PRO A 549 -31.00 9.97 17.28
N PHE A 550 -30.11 9.91 16.27
CA PHE A 550 -28.76 9.37 16.38
C PHE A 550 -27.89 9.88 15.21
N ASN A 551 -26.56 9.75 15.31
CA ASN A 551 -25.70 10.13 14.21
C ASN A 551 -25.66 9.02 13.13
N ILE A 552 -26.36 9.25 12.00
CA ILE A 552 -26.48 8.32 10.86
C ILE A 552 -25.10 7.99 10.24
N ASN A 553 -24.14 8.93 10.33
CA ASN A 553 -22.80 8.77 9.82
C ASN A 553 -21.87 8.04 10.79
N SER A 554 -22.30 7.75 12.04
CA SER A 554 -21.53 6.97 12.99
C SER A 554 -21.79 5.46 12.83
N PRO A 555 -20.82 4.66 12.35
CA PRO A 555 -21.01 3.22 12.19
C PRO A 555 -21.39 2.52 13.51
N LYS A 556 -20.84 3.00 14.63
CA LYS A 556 -21.12 2.47 15.97
C LYS A 556 -22.56 2.71 16.42
N GLN A 557 -23.07 3.94 16.25
CA GLN A 557 -24.45 4.25 16.61
C GLN A 557 -25.43 3.55 15.67
N LEU A 558 -25.15 3.53 14.39
CA LEU A 558 -25.97 2.85 13.39
C LEU A 558 -26.07 1.35 13.67
N GLN A 559 -24.96 0.70 14.03
CA GLN A 559 -24.95 -0.71 14.42
C GLN A 559 -25.86 -0.97 15.62
N ALA A 560 -25.75 -0.14 16.68
CA ALA A 560 -26.60 -0.26 17.86
C ALA A 560 -28.08 -0.10 17.51
N ILE A 561 -28.44 0.85 16.64
CA ILE A 561 -29.82 1.03 16.18
C ILE A 561 -30.35 -0.18 15.40
N LEU A 562 -29.60 -0.62 14.36
CA LEU A 562 -30.09 -1.65 13.45
C LEU A 562 -30.16 -3.04 14.10
N PHE A 563 -29.10 -3.41 14.85
CA PHE A 563 -28.97 -4.80 15.32
C PHE A 563 -29.35 -5.00 16.79
N GLU A 564 -29.10 -4.03 17.67
CA GLU A 564 -29.40 -4.18 19.10
C GLU A 564 -30.80 -3.67 19.42
N ARG A 565 -31.25 -2.54 18.85
CA ARG A 565 -32.56 -1.95 19.15
C ARG A 565 -33.67 -2.45 18.24
N LEU A 566 -33.47 -2.45 16.92
CA LEU A 566 -34.45 -2.91 15.96
C LEU A 566 -34.41 -4.41 15.72
N GLY A 567 -33.44 -5.12 16.29
CA GLY A 567 -33.32 -6.57 16.24
C GLY A 567 -33.18 -7.17 14.83
N MET A 568 -32.57 -6.45 13.90
CA MET A 568 -32.41 -6.95 12.53
C MET A 568 -31.52 -8.18 12.49
N PRO A 569 -31.77 -9.14 11.56
CA PRO A 569 -31.05 -10.40 11.49
C PRO A 569 -29.56 -10.18 11.18
N THR A 570 -28.69 -10.82 11.99
CA THR A 570 -27.23 -10.68 11.90
C THR A 570 -26.54 -11.93 11.30
N ALA A 571 -27.28 -13.02 11.06
CA ALA A 571 -26.73 -14.32 10.64
C ALA A 571 -25.87 -14.26 9.35
N SER A 572 -26.19 -13.34 8.43
CA SER A 572 -25.45 -13.17 7.16
C SER A 572 -24.51 -11.97 7.14
N ILE A 573 -24.29 -11.30 8.28
CA ILE A 573 -23.54 -10.05 8.37
C ILE A 573 -22.15 -10.28 8.93
N LYS A 574 -21.13 -9.85 8.19
CA LYS A 574 -19.73 -9.94 8.62
C LYS A 574 -19.45 -9.00 9.80
N LYS A 575 -18.67 -9.47 10.76
CA LYS A 575 -18.12 -8.63 11.81
C LYS A 575 -16.87 -7.90 11.32
N THR A 576 -16.66 -6.70 11.81
CA THR A 576 -15.41 -5.93 11.63
C THR A 576 -14.29 -6.56 12.47
N PRO A 577 -13.00 -6.24 12.23
CA PRO A 577 -11.88 -6.69 13.07
C PRO A 577 -12.06 -6.35 14.56
N THR A 578 -12.84 -5.30 14.87
CA THR A 578 -13.17 -4.88 16.25
C THR A 578 -14.36 -5.62 16.85
N GLY A 579 -14.88 -6.68 16.17
CA GLY A 579 -15.96 -7.51 16.66
C GLY A 579 -17.39 -6.97 16.45
N HIS A 580 -17.55 -5.78 15.88
CA HIS A 580 -18.84 -5.15 15.60
C HIS A 580 -19.45 -5.62 14.29
N TYR A 581 -20.77 -5.64 14.16
CA TYR A 581 -21.43 -5.93 12.88
C TYR A 581 -21.20 -4.79 11.88
N SER A 582 -20.85 -5.16 10.65
CA SER A 582 -20.61 -4.19 9.58
C SER A 582 -21.89 -3.48 9.18
N THR A 583 -21.84 -2.17 9.04
CA THR A 583 -22.91 -1.32 8.47
C THR A 583 -22.50 -0.72 7.13
N ASN A 584 -21.65 -1.42 6.37
CA ASN A 584 -21.23 -1.00 5.04
C ASN A 584 -22.39 -1.10 4.02
N GLU A 585 -22.16 -0.58 2.84
CA GLU A 585 -23.16 -0.53 1.76
C GLU A 585 -23.74 -1.92 1.45
N ILE A 586 -22.89 -2.95 1.30
CA ILE A 586 -23.31 -4.33 1.03
C ILE A 586 -24.28 -4.87 2.11
N THR A 587 -24.03 -4.54 3.36
CA THR A 587 -24.89 -4.92 4.48
C THR A 587 -26.22 -4.21 4.43
N LEU A 588 -26.19 -2.89 4.21
CA LEU A 588 -27.40 -2.08 4.12
C LEU A 588 -28.24 -2.43 2.89
N GLU A 589 -27.65 -2.76 1.75
CA GLU A 589 -28.37 -3.25 0.55
C GLU A 589 -29.14 -4.55 0.83
N LYS A 590 -28.52 -5.48 1.57
CA LYS A 590 -29.21 -6.72 1.98
C LYS A 590 -30.42 -6.42 2.88
N LEU A 591 -30.25 -5.50 3.81
CA LEU A 591 -31.30 -5.12 4.74
C LEU A 591 -32.38 -4.25 4.08
N ALA A 592 -32.05 -3.50 3.05
CA ALA A 592 -32.97 -2.60 2.37
C ALA A 592 -34.11 -3.33 1.62
N MET A 593 -33.94 -4.65 1.35
CA MET A 593 -35.00 -5.46 0.74
C MET A 593 -36.20 -5.60 1.67
N ASP A 594 -35.97 -5.69 2.98
CA ASP A 594 -37.01 -5.97 3.97
C ASP A 594 -37.24 -4.80 4.94
N TYR A 595 -36.30 -3.88 5.06
CA TYR A 595 -36.33 -2.83 6.07
C TYR A 595 -36.24 -1.41 5.47
N PRO A 596 -37.32 -0.61 5.52
CA PRO A 596 -37.39 0.76 4.97
C PRO A 596 -36.35 1.71 5.55
N ILE A 597 -35.90 1.51 6.80
CA ILE A 597 -34.85 2.33 7.41
C ILE A 597 -33.52 2.11 6.69
N ALA A 598 -33.15 0.87 6.35
CA ALA A 598 -31.92 0.57 5.64
C ALA A 598 -31.91 1.21 4.25
N GLN A 599 -33.03 1.17 3.54
CA GLN A 599 -33.20 1.86 2.26
C GLN A 599 -33.04 3.37 2.40
N SER A 600 -33.67 3.98 3.42
CA SER A 600 -33.56 5.42 3.68
C SER A 600 -32.14 5.84 4.02
N ILE A 601 -31.38 5.01 4.77
CA ILE A 601 -29.99 5.26 5.11
C ILE A 601 -29.09 5.16 3.87
N LEU A 602 -29.31 4.23 2.95
CA LEU A 602 -28.57 4.14 1.68
C LEU A 602 -28.74 5.39 0.86
N VAL A 603 -29.98 5.87 0.70
CA VAL A 603 -30.25 7.11 -0.03
C VAL A 603 -29.60 8.30 0.66
N TYR A 604 -29.73 8.42 1.99
CA TYR A 604 -29.10 9.50 2.76
C TYR A 604 -27.58 9.52 2.57
N ARG A 605 -26.91 8.37 2.66
CA ARG A 605 -25.45 8.24 2.45
C ARG A 605 -25.02 8.62 1.04
N THR A 606 -25.81 8.25 0.04
CA THR A 606 -25.56 8.64 -1.35
C THR A 606 -25.60 10.16 -1.51
N LEU A 607 -26.64 10.81 -0.99
CA LEU A 607 -26.76 12.27 -1.05
C LEU A 607 -25.66 12.96 -0.23
N ALA A 608 -25.36 12.46 0.96
CA ALA A 608 -24.30 12.99 1.82
C ALA A 608 -22.93 12.91 1.14
N LYS A 609 -22.65 11.80 0.44
CA LYS A 609 -21.39 11.62 -0.31
C LYS A 609 -21.30 12.60 -1.47
N ILE A 610 -22.39 12.77 -2.26
CA ILE A 610 -22.44 13.72 -3.37
C ILE A 610 -22.24 15.14 -2.85
N LYS A 611 -22.92 15.50 -1.78
CA LYS A 611 -22.81 16.82 -1.16
C LYS A 611 -21.39 17.11 -0.69
N SER A 612 -20.86 16.27 0.20
CA SER A 612 -19.55 16.50 0.83
C SER A 612 -18.39 16.38 -0.14
N THR A 613 -18.47 15.49 -1.15
CA THR A 613 -17.36 15.23 -2.07
C THR A 613 -17.33 16.20 -3.24
N TYR A 614 -18.50 16.62 -3.72
CA TYR A 614 -18.61 17.42 -4.95
C TYR A 614 -19.20 18.81 -4.72
N THR A 615 -20.46 18.94 -4.29
CA THR A 615 -21.11 20.25 -4.28
C THR A 615 -20.54 21.21 -3.27
N ASP A 616 -20.02 20.72 -2.12
CA ASP A 616 -19.37 21.55 -1.10
C ASP A 616 -17.86 21.73 -1.38
N LYS A 617 -17.20 20.68 -1.89
CA LYS A 617 -15.73 20.66 -2.01
C LYS A 617 -15.22 21.30 -3.31
N LEU A 618 -15.86 21.03 -4.46
CA LEU A 618 -15.39 21.53 -5.74
C LEU A 618 -15.29 23.08 -5.80
N PRO A 619 -16.24 23.86 -5.26
CA PRO A 619 -16.10 25.32 -5.25
C PRO A 619 -14.86 25.83 -4.50
N LEU A 620 -14.40 25.09 -3.47
CA LEU A 620 -13.22 25.44 -2.69
C LEU A 620 -11.91 25.13 -3.42
N LEU A 621 -11.94 24.28 -4.44
CA LEU A 621 -10.79 23.88 -5.24
C LEU A 621 -10.60 24.72 -6.50
N VAL A 622 -11.46 25.73 -6.73
CA VAL A 622 -11.29 26.65 -7.85
C VAL A 622 -10.05 27.51 -7.60
N ASN A 623 -9.09 27.43 -8.49
CA ASN A 623 -7.89 28.26 -8.46
C ASN A 623 -8.26 29.73 -8.72
N GLN A 624 -7.85 30.62 -7.84
CA GLN A 624 -8.24 32.05 -7.91
C GLN A 624 -7.63 32.78 -9.12
N ASN A 625 -6.50 32.31 -9.63
CA ASN A 625 -5.82 32.94 -10.75
C ASN A 625 -6.44 32.53 -12.10
N THR A 626 -6.84 31.28 -12.24
CA THR A 626 -7.39 30.72 -13.48
C THR A 626 -8.92 30.71 -13.52
N GLY A 627 -9.58 30.75 -12.35
CA GLY A 627 -11.02 30.54 -12.22
C GLY A 627 -11.47 29.09 -12.51
N ARG A 628 -10.53 28.13 -12.60
CA ARG A 628 -10.77 26.75 -13.00
C ARG A 628 -10.36 25.77 -11.92
N ILE A 629 -10.85 24.54 -12.00
CA ILE A 629 -10.38 23.40 -11.19
C ILE A 629 -9.32 22.68 -12.00
N HIS A 630 -8.21 22.39 -11.35
CA HIS A 630 -7.09 21.63 -11.91
C HIS A 630 -6.98 20.31 -11.19
N THR A 631 -7.12 19.21 -11.92
CA THR A 631 -6.83 17.86 -11.41
C THR A 631 -5.41 17.46 -11.79
N ASN A 632 -4.85 16.47 -11.12
CA ASN A 632 -3.61 15.80 -11.51
C ASN A 632 -3.96 14.42 -12.07
N TYR A 633 -3.51 14.10 -13.27
CA TYR A 633 -3.63 12.78 -13.89
C TYR A 633 -2.35 11.98 -13.68
N ALA A 634 -2.39 10.98 -12.79
CA ALA A 634 -1.27 10.06 -12.58
C ALA A 634 -1.32 8.89 -13.58
N GLN A 635 -0.21 8.69 -14.32
CA GLN A 635 -0.07 7.60 -15.30
C GLN A 635 0.39 6.30 -14.63
N ALA A 636 1.30 6.38 -13.67
CA ALA A 636 2.02 5.25 -13.10
C ALA A 636 1.38 4.72 -11.79
N VAL A 637 0.06 4.64 -11.72
CA VAL A 637 -0.68 4.20 -10.51
C VAL A 637 -1.54 2.97 -10.80
N VAL A 638 -2.29 2.96 -11.90
CA VAL A 638 -3.23 1.87 -12.20
C VAL A 638 -2.54 0.84 -13.08
N ILE A 639 -2.39 -0.39 -12.58
CA ILE A 639 -1.65 -1.46 -13.26
C ILE A 639 -2.15 -1.80 -14.68
N THR A 640 -3.40 -1.49 -15.01
CA THR A 640 -4.01 -1.74 -16.33
C THR A 640 -3.73 -0.66 -17.36
N GLY A 641 -2.97 0.37 -17.06
CA GLY A 641 -2.74 1.48 -18.00
C GLY A 641 -3.74 2.63 -17.92
N ARG A 642 -4.84 2.50 -17.14
CA ARG A 642 -5.79 3.59 -16.95
C ARG A 642 -5.14 4.78 -16.22
N LEU A 643 -5.56 5.98 -16.55
CA LEU A 643 -5.19 7.19 -15.83
C LEU A 643 -5.92 7.24 -14.48
N ALA A 644 -5.28 7.78 -13.46
CA ALA A 644 -5.92 8.11 -12.18
C ALA A 644 -5.98 9.63 -12.01
N SER A 645 -7.17 10.17 -11.80
CA SER A 645 -7.39 11.60 -11.52
C SER A 645 -7.37 11.82 -10.01
N ASN A 646 -6.53 12.75 -9.54
CA ASN A 646 -6.36 13.07 -8.13
C ASN A 646 -6.50 14.59 -7.91
N ASP A 647 -6.89 14.99 -6.74
CA ASP A 647 -6.91 16.36 -6.20
C ASP A 647 -7.51 17.44 -7.10
N PRO A 648 -8.81 17.33 -7.52
CA PRO A 648 -9.81 16.32 -7.15
C PRO A 648 -9.92 15.15 -8.12
N ASN A 649 -10.47 14.01 -7.70
CA ASN A 649 -10.80 12.91 -8.60
C ASN A 649 -12.07 13.26 -9.41
N LEU A 650 -11.91 13.66 -10.67
CA LEU A 650 -13.00 14.00 -11.59
C LEU A 650 -13.60 12.76 -12.28
N GLN A 651 -12.90 11.63 -12.29
CA GLN A 651 -13.33 10.38 -12.93
C GLN A 651 -14.44 9.65 -12.14
N ASN A 652 -14.61 9.99 -10.85
CA ASN A 652 -15.59 9.34 -9.96
C ASN A 652 -16.90 10.12 -9.79
N ILE A 653 -17.17 11.16 -10.59
CA ILE A 653 -18.43 11.91 -10.56
C ILE A 653 -19.56 11.00 -11.02
N PRO A 654 -20.61 10.74 -10.19
CA PRO A 654 -21.60 9.71 -10.46
C PRO A 654 -22.45 10.03 -11.68
N ILE A 655 -22.68 9.02 -12.54
CA ILE A 655 -23.54 9.12 -13.73
C ILE A 655 -24.88 8.40 -13.56
N LYS A 656 -24.95 7.39 -12.66
CA LYS A 656 -26.14 6.53 -12.53
C LYS A 656 -27.30 7.18 -11.79
N THR A 657 -27.02 8.13 -10.90
CA THR A 657 -28.06 8.78 -10.08
C THR A 657 -28.40 10.18 -10.63
N THR A 658 -29.67 10.59 -10.52
CA THR A 658 -30.10 11.95 -10.91
C THR A 658 -29.28 13.03 -10.19
N ALA A 659 -29.03 12.87 -8.89
CA ALA A 659 -28.22 13.82 -8.12
C ALA A 659 -26.76 13.87 -8.59
N GLY A 660 -26.18 12.73 -9.01
CA GLY A 660 -24.83 12.68 -9.58
C GLY A 660 -24.75 13.36 -10.95
N ARG A 661 -25.71 13.09 -11.83
CA ARG A 661 -25.78 13.75 -13.14
C ARG A 661 -25.90 15.28 -13.03
N ARG A 662 -26.65 15.78 -12.07
CA ARG A 662 -26.73 17.21 -11.79
C ARG A 662 -25.39 17.86 -11.44
N VAL A 663 -24.45 17.13 -10.82
CA VAL A 663 -23.09 17.64 -10.59
C VAL A 663 -22.38 17.90 -11.93
N ARG A 664 -22.61 17.06 -12.96
CA ARG A 664 -22.04 17.24 -14.30
C ARG A 664 -22.58 18.49 -15.01
N GLU A 665 -23.82 18.93 -14.71
CA GLU A 665 -24.38 20.19 -15.23
C GLU A 665 -23.55 21.42 -14.82
N ALA A 666 -22.80 21.33 -13.71
CA ALA A 666 -21.96 22.42 -13.24
C ALA A 666 -20.64 22.55 -13.99
N PHE A 667 -20.22 21.53 -14.76
CA PHE A 667 -19.02 21.59 -15.61
C PHE A 667 -19.38 22.22 -16.94
N ILE A 668 -18.93 23.45 -17.15
CA ILE A 668 -19.36 24.33 -18.27
C ILE A 668 -18.16 24.72 -19.13
N ALA A 669 -18.43 25.21 -20.34
CA ALA A 669 -17.43 25.79 -21.22
C ALA A 669 -17.22 27.29 -20.94
N ALA A 670 -16.09 27.81 -21.40
CA ALA A 670 -15.82 29.25 -21.43
C ALA A 670 -16.86 29.99 -22.36
N PRO A 671 -17.00 31.32 -22.23
CA PRO A 671 -17.83 32.10 -23.15
C PRO A 671 -17.47 31.85 -24.61
N ASN A 672 -18.45 31.71 -25.46
CA ASN A 672 -18.34 31.38 -26.89
C ASN A 672 -17.76 29.99 -27.20
N CYS A 673 -17.66 29.11 -26.19
CA CYS A 673 -17.32 27.70 -26.36
C CYS A 673 -18.49 26.79 -25.95
N LEU A 674 -18.42 25.53 -26.40
CA LEU A 674 -19.31 24.45 -25.96
C LEU A 674 -18.44 23.28 -25.45
N ILE A 675 -19.08 22.44 -24.61
CA ILE A 675 -18.51 21.16 -24.26
C ILE A 675 -18.81 20.15 -25.36
N VAL A 676 -17.78 19.46 -25.82
CA VAL A 676 -17.90 18.30 -26.72
C VAL A 676 -17.41 17.09 -25.96
N SER A 677 -18.27 16.08 -25.86
CA SER A 677 -17.92 14.78 -25.29
C SER A 677 -17.84 13.75 -26.39
N VAL A 678 -16.80 12.91 -26.36
CA VAL A 678 -16.66 11.76 -27.25
C VAL A 678 -16.37 10.51 -26.44
N ASP A 679 -17.24 9.49 -26.58
CA ASP A 679 -17.17 8.24 -25.81
C ASP A 679 -17.17 7.02 -26.72
N TYR A 680 -16.31 6.05 -26.43
CA TYR A 680 -16.33 4.77 -27.13
C TYR A 680 -17.58 3.95 -26.82
N SER A 681 -18.28 3.50 -27.83
CA SER A 681 -19.45 2.65 -27.70
C SER A 681 -19.05 1.20 -27.45
N GLN A 682 -19.31 0.68 -26.23
CA GLN A 682 -19.13 -0.72 -25.86
C GLN A 682 -17.69 -1.23 -26.08
N ILE A 683 -16.69 -0.40 -25.78
CA ILE A 683 -15.30 -0.68 -26.15
C ILE A 683 -14.79 -2.01 -25.59
N GLU A 684 -15.09 -2.34 -24.32
CA GLU A 684 -14.60 -3.58 -23.69
C GLU A 684 -15.20 -4.84 -24.35
N LEU A 685 -16.46 -4.77 -24.86
CA LEU A 685 -17.08 -5.85 -25.63
C LEU A 685 -16.45 -5.99 -27.03
N ARG A 686 -16.09 -4.89 -27.66
CA ARG A 686 -15.39 -4.89 -28.96
C ARG A 686 -13.97 -5.43 -28.81
N VAL A 687 -13.29 -5.06 -27.73
CA VAL A 687 -11.99 -5.64 -27.38
C VAL A 687 -12.11 -7.15 -27.14
N MET A 688 -13.15 -7.59 -26.41
CA MET A 688 -13.41 -9.02 -26.20
C MET A 688 -13.68 -9.74 -27.53
N ALA A 689 -14.46 -9.17 -28.44
CA ALA A 689 -14.73 -9.73 -29.76
C ALA A 689 -13.41 -9.95 -30.55
N HIS A 690 -12.55 -8.93 -30.57
CA HIS A 690 -11.26 -8.98 -31.23
C HIS A 690 -10.32 -10.03 -30.59
N LEU A 691 -10.17 -10.04 -29.24
CA LEU A 691 -9.29 -10.96 -28.55
C LEU A 691 -9.75 -12.43 -28.62
N SER A 692 -11.04 -12.67 -28.56
CA SER A 692 -11.63 -14.02 -28.63
C SER A 692 -11.77 -14.56 -30.04
N GLN A 693 -11.86 -13.69 -31.05
CA GLN A 693 -12.18 -14.03 -32.45
C GLN A 693 -13.49 -14.82 -32.56
N ASP A 694 -14.46 -14.51 -31.69
CA ASP A 694 -15.76 -15.17 -31.72
C ASP A 694 -16.57 -14.67 -32.90
N SER A 695 -16.87 -15.58 -33.85
CA SER A 695 -17.54 -15.24 -35.13
C SER A 695 -18.90 -14.59 -34.89
N ASN A 696 -19.70 -15.10 -33.95
CA ASN A 696 -21.03 -14.56 -33.68
C ASN A 696 -20.95 -13.16 -33.07
N LEU A 697 -19.98 -12.92 -32.20
CA LEU A 697 -19.78 -11.63 -31.58
C LEU A 697 -19.22 -10.60 -32.59
N CYS A 698 -18.25 -11.02 -33.41
CA CYS A 698 -17.67 -10.18 -34.46
C CYS A 698 -18.72 -9.79 -35.52
N GLU A 699 -19.55 -10.76 -36.00
CA GLU A 699 -20.62 -10.52 -36.96
C GLU A 699 -21.70 -9.59 -36.42
N ALA A 700 -22.08 -9.75 -35.13
CA ALA A 700 -23.03 -8.86 -34.48
C ALA A 700 -22.54 -7.40 -34.47
N PHE A 701 -21.26 -7.16 -34.18
CA PHE A 701 -20.68 -5.82 -34.23
C PHE A 701 -20.52 -5.28 -35.65
N ALA A 702 -20.14 -6.13 -36.62
CA ALA A 702 -20.03 -5.75 -38.03
C ALA A 702 -21.39 -5.28 -38.60
N ASN A 703 -22.48 -5.96 -38.19
CA ASN A 703 -23.84 -5.64 -38.58
C ASN A 703 -24.48 -4.52 -37.72
N GLY A 704 -23.75 -3.89 -36.80
CA GLY A 704 -24.28 -2.81 -35.97
C GLY A 704 -25.32 -3.25 -34.93
N GLN A 705 -25.41 -4.55 -34.62
CA GLN A 705 -26.38 -5.07 -33.65
C GLN A 705 -26.07 -4.64 -32.22
N ASP A 706 -27.10 -4.34 -31.45
CA ASP A 706 -26.98 -4.08 -30.03
C ASP A 706 -26.90 -5.41 -29.25
N ILE A 707 -25.67 -5.77 -28.85
CA ILE A 707 -25.38 -7.01 -28.10
C ILE A 707 -26.18 -7.09 -26.80
N HIS A 708 -26.41 -5.96 -26.11
CA HIS A 708 -27.19 -5.95 -24.87
C HIS A 708 -28.67 -6.19 -25.16
N GLN A 709 -29.20 -5.66 -26.26
CA GLN A 709 -30.58 -5.90 -26.68
C GLN A 709 -30.77 -7.36 -27.12
N ALA A 710 -29.84 -7.91 -27.87
CA ALA A 710 -29.85 -9.33 -28.25
C ALA A 710 -29.80 -10.25 -27.02
N THR A 711 -28.92 -9.98 -26.08
CA THR A 711 -28.84 -10.73 -24.81
C THR A 711 -30.13 -10.57 -23.99
N ALA A 712 -30.74 -9.37 -23.95
CA ALA A 712 -31.99 -9.17 -23.24
C ALA A 712 -33.14 -9.99 -23.85
N ALA A 713 -33.27 -10.01 -25.17
CA ALA A 713 -34.27 -10.81 -25.87
C ALA A 713 -34.19 -12.29 -25.45
N GLU A 714 -33.00 -12.84 -25.38
CA GLU A 714 -32.80 -14.24 -24.96
C GLU A 714 -33.03 -14.48 -23.46
N VAL A 715 -32.55 -13.58 -22.61
CA VAL A 715 -32.73 -13.68 -21.14
C VAL A 715 -34.20 -13.67 -20.77
N PHE A 716 -34.95 -12.73 -21.34
CA PHE A 716 -36.35 -12.50 -20.99
C PHE A 716 -37.34 -13.24 -21.90
N GLY A 717 -36.82 -13.99 -22.90
CA GLY A 717 -37.66 -14.76 -23.84
C GLY A 717 -38.60 -13.89 -24.66
N VAL A 718 -38.24 -12.65 -25.00
CA VAL A 718 -39.03 -11.69 -25.77
C VAL A 718 -38.40 -11.43 -27.14
N ASN A 719 -39.22 -10.96 -28.08
CA ASN A 719 -38.66 -10.55 -29.38
C ASN A 719 -37.74 -9.34 -29.18
N ILE A 720 -36.68 -9.26 -29.98
CA ILE A 720 -35.69 -8.19 -29.90
C ILE A 720 -36.30 -6.80 -29.99
N ALA A 721 -37.35 -6.60 -30.79
CA ALA A 721 -38.10 -5.36 -30.93
C ALA A 721 -38.97 -4.98 -29.71
N GLN A 722 -39.20 -5.93 -28.79
CA GLN A 722 -40.02 -5.78 -27.58
C GLN A 722 -39.17 -5.59 -26.33
N VAL A 723 -37.86 -5.61 -26.46
CA VAL A 723 -36.93 -5.41 -25.34
C VAL A 723 -37.08 -3.99 -24.80
N THR A 724 -37.42 -3.87 -23.52
CA THR A 724 -37.48 -2.58 -22.82
C THR A 724 -36.07 -2.07 -22.43
N ASP A 725 -35.94 -0.75 -22.23
CA ASP A 725 -34.68 -0.14 -21.76
C ASP A 725 -34.20 -0.75 -20.43
N GLN A 726 -35.12 -1.09 -19.54
CA GLN A 726 -34.82 -1.75 -18.29
C GLN A 726 -34.21 -3.14 -18.51
N GLN A 727 -34.80 -3.96 -19.37
CA GLN A 727 -34.28 -5.29 -19.73
C GLN A 727 -32.92 -5.17 -20.43
N ARG A 728 -32.76 -4.19 -21.33
CA ARG A 728 -31.49 -3.90 -21.98
C ARG A 728 -30.40 -3.52 -20.95
N ASN A 729 -30.72 -2.70 -19.95
CA ASN A 729 -29.79 -2.33 -18.89
C ASN A 729 -29.43 -3.53 -17.98
N TYR A 730 -30.38 -4.41 -17.71
CA TYR A 730 -30.10 -5.68 -17.04
C TYR A 730 -29.11 -6.53 -17.84
N ALA A 731 -29.37 -6.72 -19.14
CA ALA A 731 -28.51 -7.47 -20.03
C ALA A 731 -27.11 -6.85 -20.18
N LYS A 732 -27.01 -5.52 -20.15
CA LYS A 732 -25.72 -4.82 -20.09
C LYS A 732 -24.91 -5.27 -18.86
N SER A 733 -25.52 -5.29 -17.69
CA SER A 733 -24.85 -5.72 -16.46
C SER A 733 -24.47 -7.21 -16.48
N ILE A 734 -25.26 -8.04 -17.15
CA ILE A 734 -24.98 -9.48 -17.31
C ILE A 734 -23.81 -9.70 -18.26
N ASN A 735 -23.83 -9.07 -19.44
CA ASN A 735 -22.76 -9.21 -20.43
C ASN A 735 -21.40 -8.83 -19.84
N PHE A 736 -21.31 -7.68 -19.17
CA PHE A 736 -20.09 -7.28 -18.48
C PHE A 736 -19.74 -8.25 -17.34
N GLY A 737 -20.74 -8.69 -16.56
CA GLY A 737 -20.51 -9.63 -15.47
C GLY A 737 -19.91 -10.96 -15.95
N LEU A 738 -20.46 -11.54 -17.02
CA LEU A 738 -19.98 -12.82 -17.57
C LEU A 738 -18.59 -12.71 -18.18
N ILE A 739 -18.33 -11.65 -18.93
CA ILE A 739 -17.00 -11.37 -19.50
C ILE A 739 -15.94 -11.19 -18.40
N TYR A 740 -16.34 -10.60 -17.27
CA TYR A 740 -15.49 -10.46 -16.10
C TYR A 740 -15.47 -11.67 -15.16
N GLY A 741 -15.97 -12.82 -15.64
CA GLY A 741 -15.90 -14.07 -14.89
C GLY A 741 -16.91 -14.17 -13.74
N MET A 742 -18.08 -13.51 -13.85
CA MET A 742 -19.16 -13.65 -12.88
C MET A 742 -19.64 -15.10 -12.79
N GLY A 743 -19.63 -15.66 -11.58
CA GLY A 743 -20.11 -17.02 -11.34
C GLY A 743 -21.63 -17.11 -11.15
N VAL A 744 -22.14 -18.35 -11.17
CA VAL A 744 -23.56 -18.71 -11.03
C VAL A 744 -24.24 -18.04 -9.83
N TYR A 745 -23.63 -18.05 -8.66
CA TYR A 745 -24.18 -17.45 -7.46
C TYR A 745 -24.42 -15.92 -7.59
N SER A 746 -23.47 -15.21 -8.19
CA SER A 746 -23.57 -13.75 -8.36
C SER A 746 -24.62 -13.39 -9.38
N LEU A 747 -24.72 -14.16 -10.47
CA LEU A 747 -25.73 -13.98 -11.50
C LEU A 747 -27.14 -14.29 -10.96
N ALA A 748 -27.32 -15.39 -10.25
CA ALA A 748 -28.58 -15.77 -9.61
C ALA A 748 -29.09 -14.67 -8.68
N LYS A 749 -28.20 -14.11 -7.86
CA LYS A 749 -28.52 -13.01 -6.96
C LYS A 749 -28.90 -11.73 -7.70
N GLN A 750 -28.18 -11.39 -8.76
CA GLN A 750 -28.42 -10.16 -9.54
C GLN A 750 -29.76 -10.19 -10.29
N LEU A 751 -30.14 -11.35 -10.80
CA LEU A 751 -31.38 -11.54 -11.55
C LEU A 751 -32.57 -11.94 -10.67
N ALA A 752 -32.37 -12.21 -9.39
CA ALA A 752 -33.35 -12.79 -8.47
C ALA A 752 -33.95 -14.12 -8.98
N ILE A 753 -33.10 -14.98 -9.57
CA ILE A 753 -33.47 -16.30 -10.11
C ILE A 753 -32.74 -17.41 -9.33
N SER A 754 -33.14 -18.67 -9.56
CA SER A 754 -32.46 -19.82 -8.96
C SER A 754 -31.05 -20.01 -9.51
N GLN A 755 -30.16 -20.67 -8.75
CA GLN A 755 -28.82 -21.00 -9.24
C GLN A 755 -28.84 -21.95 -10.44
N THR A 756 -29.87 -22.79 -10.57
CA THR A 756 -30.05 -23.69 -11.71
C THR A 756 -30.35 -22.90 -12.97
N GLU A 757 -31.27 -21.93 -12.90
CA GLU A 757 -31.58 -21.04 -14.03
C GLU A 757 -30.39 -20.17 -14.41
N ALA A 758 -29.67 -19.62 -13.42
CA ALA A 758 -28.47 -18.85 -13.67
C ALA A 758 -27.37 -19.67 -14.36
N LYS A 759 -27.21 -20.94 -13.98
CA LYS A 759 -26.29 -21.86 -14.65
C LYS A 759 -26.70 -22.13 -16.09
N GLN A 760 -27.96 -22.47 -16.34
CA GLN A 760 -28.49 -22.67 -17.69
C GLN A 760 -28.31 -21.44 -18.58
N PHE A 761 -28.43 -20.25 -17.99
CA PHE A 761 -28.19 -19.00 -18.71
C PHE A 761 -26.73 -18.85 -19.09
N ILE A 762 -25.79 -19.07 -18.15
CA ILE A 762 -24.35 -19.02 -18.41
C ILE A 762 -23.95 -20.03 -19.50
N ASP A 763 -24.49 -21.25 -19.40
CA ASP A 763 -24.21 -22.31 -20.37
C ASP A 763 -24.70 -21.91 -21.77
N ARG A 764 -25.91 -21.34 -21.90
CA ARG A 764 -26.45 -20.81 -23.19
C ARG A 764 -25.62 -19.64 -23.73
N TYR A 765 -25.18 -18.72 -22.86
CA TYR A 765 -24.34 -17.59 -23.25
C TYR A 765 -23.03 -18.08 -23.87
N PHE A 766 -22.34 -19.02 -23.23
CA PHE A 766 -21.08 -19.55 -23.75
C PHE A 766 -21.26 -20.58 -24.89
N MET A 767 -22.43 -21.21 -25.04
CA MET A 767 -22.78 -21.93 -26.27
C MET A 767 -22.90 -20.97 -27.48
N ARG A 768 -23.44 -19.77 -27.27
CA ARG A 768 -23.54 -18.76 -28.31
C ARG A 768 -22.20 -18.14 -28.66
N TYR A 769 -21.35 -17.93 -27.65
CA TYR A 769 -20.04 -17.30 -27.77
C TYR A 769 -18.91 -18.24 -27.31
N PRO A 770 -18.69 -19.36 -28.03
CA PRO A 770 -17.77 -20.42 -27.56
C PRO A 770 -16.32 -20.00 -27.55
N GLN A 771 -15.92 -19.09 -28.43
CA GLN A 771 -14.55 -18.59 -28.47
C GLN A 771 -14.25 -17.63 -27.31
N VAL A 772 -15.25 -16.92 -26.80
CA VAL A 772 -15.12 -16.12 -25.58
C VAL A 772 -14.76 -17.01 -24.39
N ALA A 773 -15.46 -18.15 -24.20
CA ALA A 773 -15.14 -19.11 -23.15
C ALA A 773 -13.71 -19.68 -23.29
N ARG A 774 -13.28 -20.01 -24.50
CA ARG A 774 -11.93 -20.52 -24.78
C ARG A 774 -10.86 -19.47 -24.52
N TYR A 775 -11.11 -18.21 -24.91
CA TYR A 775 -10.21 -17.10 -24.62
C TYR A 775 -10.03 -16.91 -23.11
N MET A 776 -11.11 -16.90 -22.34
CA MET A 776 -11.05 -16.74 -20.88
C MET A 776 -10.25 -17.86 -20.22
N GLU A 777 -10.46 -19.10 -20.64
CA GLU A 777 -9.72 -20.26 -20.11
C GLU A 777 -8.24 -20.20 -20.48
N ARG A 778 -7.91 -19.89 -21.74
CA ARG A 778 -6.53 -19.72 -22.21
C ARG A 778 -5.82 -18.60 -21.42
N THR A 779 -6.43 -17.45 -21.29
CA THR A 779 -5.85 -16.30 -20.58
C THR A 779 -5.58 -16.64 -19.10
N ARG A 780 -6.49 -17.40 -18.45
CA ARG A 780 -6.30 -17.87 -17.08
C ARG A 780 -5.10 -18.80 -16.96
N GLN A 781 -4.94 -19.73 -17.89
CA GLN A 781 -3.81 -20.67 -17.91
C GLN A 781 -2.48 -19.96 -18.17
N GLU A 782 -2.43 -19.08 -19.18
CA GLU A 782 -1.25 -18.28 -19.50
C GLU A 782 -0.83 -17.42 -18.33
N ALA A 783 -1.78 -16.71 -17.70
CA ALA A 783 -1.53 -15.89 -16.51
C ALA A 783 -0.97 -16.73 -15.34
N SER A 784 -1.50 -17.94 -15.12
CA SER A 784 -1.03 -18.82 -14.04
C SER A 784 0.40 -19.29 -14.26
N ILE A 785 0.83 -19.47 -15.52
CA ILE A 785 2.19 -19.91 -15.88
C ILE A 785 3.17 -18.73 -15.84
N GLN A 786 2.79 -17.60 -16.46
CA GLN A 786 3.70 -16.48 -16.71
C GLN A 786 3.71 -15.44 -15.56
N GLY A 787 2.64 -15.40 -14.74
CA GLY A 787 2.45 -14.38 -13.70
C GLY A 787 1.98 -13.02 -14.22
N TYR A 788 1.71 -12.90 -15.52
CA TYR A 788 1.22 -11.68 -16.17
C TYR A 788 0.35 -12.00 -17.38
N VAL A 789 -0.31 -10.96 -17.88
CA VAL A 789 -1.04 -10.96 -19.17
C VAL A 789 -0.64 -9.72 -19.97
N ASP A 790 -0.71 -9.77 -21.29
CA ASP A 790 -0.38 -8.65 -22.16
C ASP A 790 -1.65 -8.08 -22.84
N THR A 791 -1.69 -6.76 -23.07
CA THR A 791 -2.66 -6.13 -23.97
C THR A 791 -2.30 -6.41 -25.43
N ILE A 792 -3.19 -6.10 -26.37
CA ILE A 792 -2.90 -6.23 -27.81
C ILE A 792 -1.72 -5.37 -28.28
N PHE A 793 -1.43 -4.29 -27.56
CA PHE A 793 -0.31 -3.40 -27.86
C PHE A 793 0.99 -3.80 -27.17
N GLY A 794 0.97 -4.88 -26.33
CA GLY A 794 2.14 -5.38 -25.63
C GLY A 794 2.37 -4.80 -24.22
N ARG A 795 1.38 -4.09 -23.66
CA ARG A 795 1.45 -3.67 -22.25
C ARG A 795 1.35 -4.89 -21.34
N ARG A 796 2.35 -5.09 -20.51
CA ARG A 796 2.39 -6.18 -19.55
C ARG A 796 1.70 -5.81 -18.24
N ILE A 797 0.76 -6.65 -17.82
CA ILE A 797 -0.04 -6.46 -16.60
C ILE A 797 0.20 -7.65 -15.68
N TYR A 798 0.98 -7.44 -14.64
CA TYR A 798 1.33 -8.47 -13.67
C TYR A 798 0.14 -8.83 -12.78
N GLN A 799 0.03 -10.12 -12.45
CA GLN A 799 -1.06 -10.65 -11.63
C GLN A 799 -0.49 -11.35 -10.39
N SER A 800 -0.71 -10.74 -9.23
CA SER A 800 -0.37 -11.36 -7.95
C SER A 800 -1.43 -12.37 -7.51
N ASN A 801 -1.04 -13.34 -6.66
CA ASN A 801 -1.94 -14.31 -6.02
C ASN A 801 -2.64 -15.34 -6.93
N LEU A 802 -2.22 -15.52 -8.18
CA LEU A 802 -2.74 -16.58 -9.05
C LEU A 802 -2.47 -18.00 -8.51
N GLN A 803 -1.39 -18.16 -7.75
CA GLN A 803 -0.99 -19.42 -7.11
C GLN A 803 -1.37 -19.44 -5.61
N SER A 804 -2.24 -18.52 -5.16
CA SER A 804 -2.66 -18.48 -3.75
C SER A 804 -3.41 -19.75 -3.36
N ILE A 805 -3.08 -20.30 -2.18
CA ILE A 805 -3.77 -21.43 -1.58
C ILE A 805 -5.21 -21.06 -1.18
N ASP A 806 -5.42 -19.79 -0.79
CA ASP A 806 -6.77 -19.29 -0.53
C ASP A 806 -7.59 -19.24 -1.81
N PHE A 807 -8.62 -20.08 -1.88
CA PHE A 807 -9.53 -20.20 -3.01
C PHE A 807 -10.15 -18.86 -3.43
N ASN A 808 -10.53 -18.03 -2.47
CA ASN A 808 -11.15 -16.71 -2.77
C ASN A 808 -10.14 -15.74 -3.38
N SER A 809 -8.91 -15.70 -2.85
CA SER A 809 -7.82 -14.86 -3.38
C SER A 809 -7.43 -15.32 -4.77
N ARG A 810 -7.29 -16.61 -5.00
CA ARG A 810 -6.99 -17.19 -6.31
C ARG A 810 -8.09 -16.90 -7.33
N THR A 811 -9.34 -17.16 -7.00
CA THR A 811 -10.49 -16.89 -7.90
C THR A 811 -10.60 -15.39 -8.24
N ARG A 812 -10.26 -14.51 -7.29
CA ARG A 812 -10.21 -13.06 -7.54
C ARG A 812 -9.07 -12.71 -8.51
N ALA A 813 -7.88 -13.29 -8.32
CA ALA A 813 -6.74 -13.08 -9.20
C ALA A 813 -6.98 -13.62 -10.61
N GLU A 814 -7.60 -14.80 -10.75
CA GLU A 814 -8.01 -15.38 -12.05
C GLU A 814 -8.98 -14.47 -12.81
N ARG A 815 -9.98 -13.90 -12.12
CA ARG A 815 -10.90 -12.92 -12.72
C ARG A 815 -10.18 -11.64 -13.13
N ALA A 816 -9.27 -11.14 -12.29
CA ALA A 816 -8.46 -9.98 -12.62
C ALA A 816 -7.59 -10.23 -13.86
N ALA A 817 -7.01 -11.42 -13.99
CA ALA A 817 -6.22 -11.82 -15.14
C ALA A 817 -7.03 -11.85 -16.45
N ILE A 818 -8.27 -12.34 -16.42
CA ILE A 818 -9.17 -12.33 -17.59
C ILE A 818 -9.54 -10.90 -18.00
N ASN A 819 -9.77 -10.01 -17.03
CA ASN A 819 -10.18 -8.64 -17.27
C ASN A 819 -9.05 -7.73 -17.72
N ALA A 820 -7.84 -7.99 -17.26
CA ALA A 820 -6.70 -7.11 -17.45
C ALA A 820 -6.35 -6.83 -18.92
N PRO A 821 -6.33 -7.80 -19.84
CA PRO A 821 -6.08 -7.53 -21.26
C PRO A 821 -7.17 -6.65 -21.89
N ILE A 822 -8.43 -6.83 -21.48
CA ILE A 822 -9.58 -6.08 -22.01
C ILE A 822 -9.50 -4.62 -21.54
N GLN A 823 -9.38 -4.42 -20.23
CA GLN A 823 -9.31 -3.08 -19.65
C GLN A 823 -8.04 -2.34 -20.04
N GLY A 824 -6.91 -3.05 -20.10
CA GLY A 824 -5.65 -2.46 -20.52
C GLY A 824 -5.65 -2.06 -22.00
N THR A 825 -6.21 -2.90 -22.86
CA THR A 825 -6.38 -2.56 -24.28
C THR A 825 -7.30 -1.35 -24.46
N ALA A 826 -8.41 -1.27 -23.71
CA ALA A 826 -9.28 -0.11 -23.74
C ALA A 826 -8.57 1.17 -23.26
N ALA A 827 -7.72 1.05 -22.22
CA ALA A 827 -6.90 2.16 -21.74
C ALA A 827 -5.85 2.62 -22.76
N ASP A 828 -5.23 1.69 -23.50
CA ASP A 828 -4.31 2.03 -24.57
C ASP A 828 -5.03 2.69 -25.74
N LEU A 829 -6.22 2.21 -26.12
CA LEU A 829 -7.06 2.80 -27.17
C LEU A 829 -7.45 4.23 -26.87
N ILE A 830 -7.93 4.53 -25.65
CA ILE A 830 -8.30 5.92 -25.30
C ILE A 830 -7.08 6.84 -25.26
N LYS A 831 -5.91 6.36 -24.84
CA LYS A 831 -4.66 7.13 -24.91
C LYS A 831 -4.24 7.41 -26.34
N LEU A 832 -4.33 6.42 -27.24
CA LEU A 832 -4.08 6.62 -28.65
C LEU A 832 -5.08 7.60 -29.29
N ALA A 833 -6.35 7.56 -28.88
CA ALA A 833 -7.36 8.54 -29.30
C ALA A 833 -7.06 9.95 -28.80
N MET A 834 -6.55 10.09 -27.56
CA MET A 834 -6.06 11.37 -27.04
C MET A 834 -4.92 11.92 -27.89
N ILE A 835 -3.93 11.08 -28.22
CA ILE A 835 -2.78 11.48 -29.04
C ILE A 835 -3.23 11.90 -30.42
N ALA A 836 -4.07 11.09 -31.09
CA ALA A 836 -4.60 11.42 -32.43
C ALA A 836 -5.43 12.71 -32.42
N THR A 837 -6.23 12.94 -31.38
CA THR A 837 -7.02 14.16 -31.23
C THR A 837 -6.12 15.38 -31.03
N ASP A 838 -5.14 15.31 -30.12
CA ASP A 838 -4.22 16.41 -29.85
C ASP A 838 -3.40 16.77 -31.11
N GLN A 839 -2.87 15.76 -31.82
CA GLN A 839 -2.13 15.96 -33.07
C GLN A 839 -3.00 16.65 -34.12
N TRP A 840 -4.24 16.17 -34.32
CA TRP A 840 -5.17 16.77 -35.27
C TRP A 840 -5.51 18.21 -34.91
N LEU A 841 -5.78 18.53 -33.64
CA LEU A 841 -6.04 19.89 -33.18
C LEU A 841 -4.84 20.83 -33.46
N ASN A 842 -3.64 20.35 -33.18
CA ASN A 842 -2.41 21.10 -33.41
C ASN A 842 -2.11 21.32 -34.91
N GLU A 843 -2.27 20.29 -35.76
CA GLU A 843 -2.09 20.39 -37.22
C GLU A 843 -3.06 21.37 -37.86
N LYS A 844 -4.31 21.37 -37.39
CA LYS A 844 -5.36 22.30 -37.83
C LYS A 844 -5.26 23.67 -37.18
N ARG A 845 -4.39 23.87 -36.19
CA ARG A 845 -4.22 25.10 -35.41
C ARG A 845 -5.54 25.54 -34.77
N MET A 846 -6.29 24.59 -34.20
CA MET A 846 -7.59 24.86 -33.59
C MET A 846 -7.47 25.47 -32.20
N GLY A 847 -8.49 26.25 -31.82
CA GLY A 847 -8.65 26.77 -30.45
C GLY A 847 -9.21 25.76 -29.47
N SER A 848 -9.77 24.67 -29.97
CA SER A 848 -10.30 23.55 -29.19
C SER A 848 -9.27 22.88 -28.30
N ARG A 849 -9.65 22.46 -27.09
CA ARG A 849 -8.72 21.88 -26.09
C ARG A 849 -9.31 20.68 -25.41
N LEU A 850 -8.49 19.63 -25.20
CA LEU A 850 -8.81 18.53 -24.28
C LEU A 850 -8.80 19.08 -22.85
N ILE A 851 -9.88 18.83 -22.09
CA ILE A 851 -10.02 19.34 -20.71
C ILE A 851 -10.19 18.23 -19.67
N MET A 852 -10.78 17.08 -20.04
CA MET A 852 -10.92 15.93 -19.16
C MET A 852 -10.81 14.60 -19.93
N GLN A 853 -10.33 13.59 -19.24
CA GLN A 853 -10.44 12.18 -19.62
C GLN A 853 -11.15 11.43 -18.49
N VAL A 854 -12.25 10.74 -18.79
CA VAL A 854 -13.09 10.05 -17.82
C VAL A 854 -13.45 8.67 -18.37
N HIS A 855 -12.88 7.61 -17.81
CA HIS A 855 -13.03 6.22 -18.28
C HIS A 855 -12.72 6.07 -19.79
N ASP A 856 -13.72 5.88 -20.64
CA ASP A 856 -13.60 5.69 -22.07
C ASP A 856 -14.02 6.95 -22.86
N GLU A 857 -14.17 8.08 -22.16
CA GLU A 857 -14.65 9.38 -22.65
C GLU A 857 -13.55 10.42 -22.66
N LEU A 858 -13.48 11.24 -23.71
CA LEU A 858 -12.73 12.49 -23.76
C LEU A 858 -13.71 13.67 -23.79
N VAL A 859 -13.40 14.70 -23.02
CA VAL A 859 -14.16 15.94 -22.97
C VAL A 859 -13.30 17.09 -23.46
N LEU A 860 -13.83 17.85 -24.39
CA LEU A 860 -13.19 19.00 -25.00
C LEU A 860 -13.98 20.29 -24.70
N GLU A 861 -13.27 21.39 -24.57
CA GLU A 861 -13.83 22.76 -24.66
C GLU A 861 -13.55 23.27 -26.08
N VAL A 862 -14.63 23.58 -26.83
CA VAL A 862 -14.57 23.82 -28.26
C VAL A 862 -15.19 25.17 -28.59
N PRO A 863 -14.50 26.12 -29.27
CA PRO A 863 -15.11 27.32 -29.82
C PRO A 863 -16.26 27.01 -30.74
N GLN A 864 -17.32 27.87 -30.72
CA GLN A 864 -18.57 27.61 -31.49
C GLN A 864 -18.30 27.44 -32.98
N GLU A 865 -17.36 28.18 -33.55
CA GLU A 865 -16.96 28.12 -34.96
C GLU A 865 -16.30 26.79 -35.36
N GLU A 866 -15.74 26.05 -34.41
CA GLU A 866 -15.01 24.81 -34.65
C GLU A 866 -15.90 23.55 -34.46
N ILE A 867 -17.09 23.70 -33.91
CA ILE A 867 -17.97 22.58 -33.51
C ILE A 867 -18.21 21.58 -34.64
N LEU A 868 -18.56 22.02 -35.82
CA LEU A 868 -18.88 21.14 -36.96
C LEU A 868 -17.65 20.32 -37.36
N SER A 869 -16.50 20.98 -37.46
CA SER A 869 -15.23 20.30 -37.80
C SER A 869 -14.84 19.25 -36.76
N VAL A 870 -15.00 19.58 -35.48
CA VAL A 870 -14.68 18.66 -34.37
C VAL A 870 -15.63 17.47 -34.34
N GLN A 871 -16.95 17.70 -34.51
CA GLN A 871 -17.96 16.64 -34.56
C GLN A 871 -17.76 15.64 -35.71
N GLU A 872 -17.31 16.13 -36.87
CA GLU A 872 -17.03 15.28 -38.04
C GLU A 872 -15.71 14.48 -37.86
N ALA A 873 -14.67 15.11 -37.29
CA ALA A 873 -13.37 14.50 -37.22
C ALA A 873 -13.26 13.44 -36.09
N LEU A 874 -13.82 13.71 -34.91
CA LEU A 874 -13.60 12.87 -33.72
C LEU A 874 -14.00 11.40 -33.91
N PRO A 875 -15.18 11.05 -34.52
CA PRO A 875 -15.53 9.65 -34.75
C PRO A 875 -14.53 8.91 -35.62
N ALA A 876 -14.00 9.58 -36.64
CA ALA A 876 -13.01 9.00 -37.55
C ALA A 876 -11.65 8.84 -36.86
N LEU A 877 -11.21 9.82 -36.06
CA LEU A 877 -9.97 9.73 -35.27
C LEU A 877 -10.05 8.54 -34.31
N PHE A 878 -11.13 8.39 -33.56
CA PHE A 878 -11.34 7.30 -32.61
C PHE A 878 -11.42 5.92 -33.31
N ALA A 879 -12.05 5.85 -34.48
CA ALA A 879 -12.21 4.60 -35.23
C ALA A 879 -10.88 4.10 -35.81
N ASN A 880 -9.94 4.98 -36.13
CA ASN A 880 -8.72 4.67 -36.88
C ASN A 880 -7.46 4.55 -36.01
N VAL A 881 -7.55 4.64 -34.68
CA VAL A 881 -6.35 4.55 -33.81
C VAL A 881 -5.68 3.18 -33.83
N ALA A 882 -6.41 2.12 -34.20
CA ALA A 882 -5.87 0.77 -34.27
C ALA A 882 -6.68 -0.07 -35.28
N LYS A 883 -6.05 -1.12 -35.80
CA LYS A 883 -6.71 -2.12 -36.63
C LYS A 883 -7.39 -3.15 -35.73
N PHE A 884 -8.72 -3.21 -35.81
CA PHE A 884 -9.54 -4.18 -35.10
C PHE A 884 -10.38 -4.99 -36.09
N ASP A 885 -10.69 -6.24 -35.76
CA ASP A 885 -11.55 -7.13 -36.56
C ASP A 885 -13.03 -6.71 -36.46
N VAL A 886 -13.35 -5.82 -35.52
CA VAL A 886 -14.65 -5.20 -35.34
C VAL A 886 -14.52 -3.69 -35.41
N PRO A 887 -15.52 -2.96 -35.95
CA PRO A 887 -15.46 -1.51 -36.01
C PRO A 887 -15.32 -0.87 -34.63
N LEU A 888 -14.37 0.03 -34.42
CA LEU A 888 -14.34 0.93 -33.28
C LEU A 888 -15.32 2.08 -33.54
N VAL A 889 -16.26 2.29 -32.65
CA VAL A 889 -17.32 3.30 -32.81
C VAL A 889 -17.31 4.24 -31.63
N ALA A 890 -17.23 5.55 -31.90
CA ALA A 890 -17.37 6.58 -30.89
C ALA A 890 -18.62 7.43 -31.17
N LYS A 891 -19.25 7.87 -30.08
CA LYS A 891 -20.36 8.81 -30.10
C LYS A 891 -19.90 10.17 -29.69
N VAL A 892 -20.35 11.21 -30.40
CA VAL A 892 -20.02 12.59 -30.07
C VAL A 892 -21.30 13.31 -29.67
N GLY A 893 -21.26 13.96 -28.50
CA GLY A 893 -22.31 14.84 -28.03
C GLY A 893 -21.82 16.26 -27.83
N VAL A 894 -22.68 17.24 -27.93
CA VAL A 894 -22.39 18.67 -27.79
C VAL A 894 -23.40 19.32 -26.86
N GLY A 895 -22.94 20.12 -25.93
CA GLY A 895 -23.79 20.80 -24.98
C GLY A 895 -23.16 22.02 -24.30
N ASN A 896 -23.98 22.80 -23.61
CA ASN A 896 -23.49 23.92 -22.81
C ASN A 896 -22.79 23.50 -21.52
N ASN A 897 -22.92 22.25 -21.14
CA ASN A 897 -22.31 21.65 -20.00
C ASN A 897 -22.04 20.14 -20.27
N TRP A 898 -21.30 19.51 -19.39
CA TRP A 898 -20.88 18.11 -19.56
C TRP A 898 -22.06 17.11 -19.58
N GLU A 899 -23.08 17.30 -18.73
CA GLU A 899 -24.28 16.43 -18.75
C GLU A 899 -25.06 16.55 -20.09
N ALA A 900 -25.20 17.77 -20.63
CA ALA A 900 -25.89 17.99 -21.90
C ALA A 900 -25.11 17.49 -23.12
N ALA A 901 -23.78 17.33 -22.98
CA ALA A 901 -22.92 16.80 -24.03
C ALA A 901 -22.78 15.27 -23.98
N HIS A 902 -23.26 14.58 -22.93
CA HIS A 902 -23.17 13.12 -22.74
C HIS A 902 -24.52 12.47 -23.13
#